data_31eaad4e6aed877c40b277822c27445c
#
_entry.id   31eaad4e6aed877c40b277822c27445c
#
_cell.length_a   1.000
_cell.length_b   1.000
_cell.length_c   1.000
_cell.angle_alpha   90.00
_cell.angle_beta   90.00
_cell.angle_gamma   90.00
#
_symmetry.space_group_name_H-M   'P 1'
#
loop_
_entity.id
_entity.type
_entity.pdbx_description
1 polymer ?
#
loop_
_entity_poly.entity_id
_entity_poly.type
_entity_poly.pdbx_seq_one_letter_code
_entity_poly.pdbx_strand_id
1 'polypeptide(L)'
;MRMVRLTLAKFFCALLLSLVASTTLFGQAQKYQGKPVLIIQFEPKDQPLDASELHAILPLKQGQPLRVADVRASIERLFATGRYTDIQVDAEPYTEGATQGVIVRFLTKNAWFIGSVTDAGSINNPPRAGQLENASRLELGQPFNDQKIQDAVGAQKRLLDSNGLFLGKVTPSFTYNDSFQQIDIRFEVDSGLRARFSQPVLQGDVKLDPNIILKATKFRRWLIHTWKPMTQSRVSEALDSVRSLYQRENRLEARVSLESMKYDAQTNSALPTLQIDAGPRILVNTIGAKISKGQLQHYVPIFEEHSVDDDLLLEGAHNLRDYLQSQGYFDAEVAYKPQRVVNDQATIDFIVNTGPRHKLAAIEISGNHYFNTDAIRERMYLQKASLLQFPHGRYSESLLRRDRDAIVNLYQSNGFLAVKVNSRTQENYRGKPEDLAVFLEIQEGPQSFVNTLDVEGIEHLDMKKVLGSLSSVQGQPFSEFSVAVDRDTILAQYFDKGFANATFEWNSQPSPRPNRVDLHYIIHEGQQEFVRKVLVSGLKYTRPELVNRNLTLNSGDPLSPTQITDTQRKLYDLGVFSRVDQAIQNPDGDMPDKYVLYQLDEARRYSVAFGVGAELGRIGGCNDCLDAATGAAGFYPRVSMDVARNNLWGLAHTISLRTQFSTLEQRALLNYSWPRFEDNDKLTLSFTGLFDNSKDIRTYNYTRLEGAVQLSQRLSRDITLLYRLAYRRVSVSDLKVTPFLVNILSQPDHVGIGSINLVQDRRDDPLDPHRGVYNTVDLGLAEHFFGSQRDFTRVLVRNASYYPVGRKMVLARSTEIGNISVFHYFGIPADALPLPERFFGGGDSHRGFPEYQAGPRDGLTGFPLGGDALFFNQTELRFPLIGDSIGGVLFHDMGNIYSSFDHFSFRVHQDNLQDFNYMVHAIGFGIRYKTPVGPLRVDLAYSINPPYFNGFNGTTEQLINAGPVPCPAPAGAPYQCNVQNVSHFQYFFSIGQTF
;
A
#
# COMPACT_ATOMS: atom_id res chain seq x y z
N MET A 1 59.62 41.89 20.19
CA MET A 1 59.69 42.83 19.04
C MET A 1 60.42 42.32 17.78
N ARG A 2 61.24 41.29 17.85
CA ARG A 2 61.89 40.70 16.65
C ARG A 2 61.10 39.67 15.86
N MET A 3 60.11 39.05 16.46
CA MET A 3 59.27 37.99 15.79
C MET A 3 58.13 38.55 14.93
N VAL A 4 57.64 39.75 15.22
CA VAL A 4 56.59 40.46 14.46
C VAL A 4 57.08 41.04 13.17
N ARG A 5 58.38 41.42 13.10
CA ARG A 5 58.98 41.98 11.85
C ARG A 5 59.32 40.94 10.80
N LEU A 6 59.55 39.70 11.17
CA LEU A 6 59.79 38.61 10.18
C LEU A 6 58.47 38.09 9.53
N THR A 7 57.34 38.12 10.26
CA THR A 7 56.05 37.73 9.70
C THR A 7 55.46 38.78 8.77
N LEU A 8 55.61 40.06 9.04
CA LEU A 8 55.18 41.13 8.11
C LEU A 8 56.00 41.17 6.83
N ALA A 9 57.31 40.88 6.86
CA ALA A 9 58.16 40.85 5.67
C ALA A 9 57.79 39.63 4.77
N LYS A 10 57.44 38.48 5.33
CA LYS A 10 56.96 37.32 4.56
C LYS A 10 55.59 37.53 3.99
N PHE A 11 54.70 38.22 4.69
CA PHE A 11 53.38 38.58 4.17
C PHE A 11 53.47 39.62 3.03
N PHE A 12 54.39 40.59 3.14
CA PHE A 12 54.58 41.56 2.07
C PHE A 12 55.28 40.99 0.83
N CYS A 13 56.20 40.03 0.99
CA CYS A 13 56.78 39.29 -0.15
C CYS A 13 55.76 38.35 -0.81
N ALA A 14 54.89 37.68 -0.02
CA ALA A 14 53.84 36.85 -0.60
C ALA A 14 52.78 37.69 -1.32
N LEU A 15 52.43 38.87 -0.83
CA LEU A 15 51.50 39.82 -1.47
C LEU A 15 52.15 40.44 -2.74
N LEU A 16 53.44 40.73 -2.76
CA LEU A 16 54.16 41.21 -3.93
C LEU A 16 54.33 40.11 -4.98
N LEU A 17 54.56 38.87 -4.62
CA LEU A 17 54.58 37.72 -5.54
C LEU A 17 53.20 37.43 -6.13
N SER A 18 52.13 37.57 -5.37
CA SER A 18 50.78 37.44 -5.89
C SER A 18 50.35 38.57 -6.81
N LEU A 19 50.85 39.81 -6.55
CA LEU A 19 50.63 40.97 -7.47
C LEU A 19 51.43 40.85 -8.76
N VAL A 20 52.66 40.29 -8.74
CA VAL A 20 53.46 40.06 -9.93
C VAL A 20 52.91 38.87 -10.76
N ALA A 21 52.37 37.83 -10.12
CA ALA A 21 51.71 36.73 -10.82
C ALA A 21 50.40 37.16 -11.46
N SER A 22 49.63 38.07 -10.86
CA SER A 22 48.41 38.62 -11.46
C SER A 22 48.65 39.57 -12.63
N THR A 23 49.79 40.25 -12.72
CA THR A 23 50.12 41.13 -13.87
C THR A 23 50.64 40.37 -15.07
N THR A 24 51.19 39.18 -14.92
CA THR A 24 51.61 38.35 -16.07
C THR A 24 50.47 37.63 -16.74
N LEU A 25 49.35 37.30 -16.03
CA LEU A 25 48.15 36.71 -16.65
C LEU A 25 47.35 37.74 -17.47
N PHE A 26 47.36 39.03 -17.12
CA PHE A 26 46.66 40.06 -17.90
C PHE A 26 47.43 40.47 -19.20
N GLY A 27 48.67 40.13 -19.31
CA GLY A 27 49.51 40.56 -20.45
C GLY A 27 49.29 39.79 -21.72
N GLN A 28 48.90 38.54 -21.72
CA GLN A 28 48.71 37.73 -22.93
C GLN A 28 47.37 37.96 -23.63
N ALA A 29 46.29 38.20 -22.89
CA ALA A 29 44.97 38.42 -23.48
C ALA A 29 44.88 39.73 -24.29
N GLN A 30 45.62 40.78 -23.97
CA GLN A 30 45.64 42.04 -24.70
C GLN A 30 46.48 41.98 -26.00
N LYS A 31 47.43 41.06 -26.13
CA LYS A 31 48.33 40.93 -27.25
C LYS A 31 47.63 40.60 -28.58
N TYR A 32 46.50 39.91 -28.53
CA TYR A 32 45.77 39.47 -29.70
C TYR A 32 44.43 40.16 -29.90
N GLN A 33 44.06 41.08 -29.02
CA GLN A 33 42.80 41.82 -29.10
C GLN A 33 42.66 42.58 -30.39
N GLY A 34 41.55 42.46 -31.10
CA GLY A 34 41.28 43.13 -32.39
C GLY A 34 41.78 42.38 -33.60
N LYS A 35 42.59 41.32 -33.46
CA LYS A 35 42.99 40.50 -34.62
C LYS A 35 41.83 39.60 -35.07
N PRO A 36 41.67 39.33 -36.39
CA PRO A 36 40.60 38.45 -36.85
C PRO A 36 40.82 37.00 -36.38
N VAL A 37 39.74 36.37 -35.86
CA VAL A 37 39.71 34.94 -35.51
C VAL A 37 39.62 34.15 -36.81
N LEU A 38 40.67 33.45 -37.19
CA LEU A 38 40.67 32.63 -38.42
C LEU A 38 40.15 31.25 -38.20
N ILE A 39 40.46 30.62 -37.04
CA ILE A 39 40.05 29.26 -36.70
C ILE A 39 39.68 29.24 -35.24
N ILE A 40 38.58 28.48 -34.94
CA ILE A 40 38.17 28.09 -33.59
C ILE A 40 38.34 26.56 -33.50
N GLN A 41 39.16 26.11 -32.56
CA GLN A 41 39.44 24.70 -32.32
C GLN A 41 39.08 24.28 -30.91
N PHE A 42 38.65 23.04 -30.77
CA PHE A 42 38.42 22.40 -29.49
C PHE A 42 39.39 21.25 -29.26
N GLU A 43 39.93 21.12 -28.06
CA GLU A 43 40.76 20.02 -27.62
C GLU A 43 40.20 19.44 -26.31
N PRO A 44 39.86 18.12 -26.30
CA PRO A 44 39.95 17.11 -27.40
C PRO A 44 39.03 17.47 -28.60
N LYS A 45 39.26 16.85 -29.77
CA LYS A 45 38.40 17.07 -30.95
C LYS A 45 36.99 16.58 -30.76
N ASP A 46 36.83 15.45 -30.03
CA ASP A 46 35.53 14.86 -29.70
C ASP A 46 34.92 15.65 -28.54
N GLN A 47 33.93 16.45 -28.85
CA GLN A 47 33.21 17.29 -27.89
C GLN A 47 31.85 16.69 -27.55
N PRO A 48 31.32 16.94 -26.33
CA PRO A 48 30.02 16.47 -25.89
C PRO A 48 28.83 17.17 -26.59
N LEU A 49 29.10 18.30 -27.24
CA LEU A 49 28.14 19.04 -28.03
C LEU A 49 28.50 18.92 -29.50
N ASP A 50 27.47 18.83 -30.35
CA ASP A 50 27.67 18.76 -31.79
C ASP A 50 28.25 20.08 -32.32
N ALA A 51 28.95 20.05 -33.47
CA ALA A 51 29.56 21.22 -34.05
C ALA A 51 28.58 22.37 -34.33
N SER A 52 27.32 22.02 -34.67
CA SER A 52 26.23 23.00 -34.86
C SER A 52 25.81 23.66 -33.57
N GLU A 53 25.71 22.87 -32.49
CA GLU A 53 25.40 23.36 -31.15
C GLU A 53 26.50 24.28 -30.64
N LEU A 54 27.76 23.87 -30.76
CA LEU A 54 28.91 24.68 -30.40
C LEU A 54 28.93 26.03 -31.14
N HIS A 55 28.69 26.00 -32.46
CA HIS A 55 28.59 27.22 -33.24
C HIS A 55 27.44 28.14 -32.83
N ALA A 56 26.30 27.57 -32.41
CA ALA A 56 25.15 28.35 -31.95
C ALA A 56 25.42 29.04 -30.60
N ILE A 57 26.05 28.32 -29.65
CA ILE A 57 26.31 28.79 -28.28
C ILE A 57 27.39 29.86 -28.21
N LEU A 58 28.44 29.79 -29.07
CA LEU A 58 29.58 30.67 -29.00
C LEU A 58 29.26 32.08 -29.53
N PRO A 59 29.40 33.13 -28.71
CA PRO A 59 29.45 34.53 -29.21
C PRO A 59 30.64 34.82 -30.12
N LEU A 60 31.76 34.12 -29.87
CA LEU A 60 32.97 34.22 -30.69
C LEU A 60 32.71 33.56 -32.06
N LYS A 61 32.89 34.34 -33.16
CA LYS A 61 32.65 33.85 -34.50
C LYS A 61 33.94 33.97 -35.36
N GLN A 62 34.12 32.99 -36.24
CA GLN A 62 35.19 33.02 -37.23
C GLN A 62 35.04 34.26 -38.17
N GLY A 63 36.15 34.92 -38.49
CA GLY A 63 36.18 36.13 -39.31
C GLY A 63 35.98 37.45 -38.54
N GLN A 64 35.56 37.38 -37.29
CA GLN A 64 35.36 38.56 -36.44
C GLN A 64 36.63 38.92 -35.64
N PRO A 65 36.81 40.19 -35.22
CA PRO A 65 37.93 40.57 -34.38
C PRO A 65 37.83 39.98 -32.99
N LEU A 66 38.93 39.40 -32.52
CA LEU A 66 38.99 38.81 -31.17
C LEU A 66 38.72 39.87 -30.10
N ARG A 67 37.70 39.65 -29.32
CA ARG A 67 37.36 40.44 -28.13
C ARG A 67 37.40 39.56 -26.89
N VAL A 68 38.09 40.00 -25.85
CA VAL A 68 38.18 39.28 -24.57
C VAL A 68 36.79 39.06 -23.94
N ALA A 69 35.88 40.04 -24.17
CA ALA A 69 34.49 39.91 -23.72
C ALA A 69 33.76 38.69 -24.38
N ASP A 70 33.98 38.48 -25.70
CA ASP A 70 33.36 37.37 -26.43
C ASP A 70 33.96 36.04 -26.02
N VAL A 71 35.26 35.98 -25.71
CA VAL A 71 35.89 34.77 -25.13
C VAL A 71 35.30 34.46 -23.74
N ARG A 72 35.18 35.46 -22.89
CA ARG A 72 34.57 35.29 -21.54
C ARG A 72 33.14 34.80 -21.66
N ALA A 73 32.33 35.46 -22.47
CA ALA A 73 30.94 35.06 -22.69
C ALA A 73 30.84 33.66 -23.34
N SER A 74 31.82 33.24 -24.16
CA SER A 74 31.88 31.88 -24.70
C SER A 74 32.17 30.87 -23.60
N ILE A 75 33.11 31.16 -22.71
CA ILE A 75 33.38 30.28 -21.55
C ILE A 75 32.15 30.18 -20.63
N GLU A 76 31.51 31.29 -20.31
CA GLU A 76 30.32 31.35 -19.46
C GLU A 76 29.16 30.52 -20.05
N ARG A 77 28.88 30.67 -21.34
CA ARG A 77 27.83 29.90 -22.03
C ARG A 77 28.16 28.42 -22.13
N LEU A 78 29.39 28.02 -22.39
CA LEU A 78 29.82 26.65 -22.41
C LEU A 78 29.68 26.00 -21.01
N PHE A 79 30.09 26.74 -19.95
CA PHE A 79 29.87 26.25 -18.56
C PHE A 79 28.40 26.13 -18.20
N ALA A 80 27.54 27.07 -18.63
CA ALA A 80 26.11 27.05 -18.39
C ALA A 80 25.44 25.78 -18.96
N THR A 81 26.01 25.19 -20.02
CA THR A 81 25.54 23.91 -20.54
C THR A 81 25.68 22.76 -19.53
N GLY A 82 26.54 22.92 -18.51
CA GLY A 82 26.87 21.87 -17.55
C GLY A 82 27.66 20.68 -18.13
N ARG A 83 28.05 20.73 -19.41
CA ARG A 83 28.74 19.62 -20.10
C ARG A 83 30.26 19.62 -19.90
N TYR A 84 30.82 20.65 -19.25
CA TYR A 84 32.25 20.82 -19.05
C TYR A 84 32.57 21.05 -17.59
N THR A 85 33.68 20.48 -17.10
CA THR A 85 34.22 20.69 -15.75
C THR A 85 35.32 21.71 -15.72
N ASP A 86 36.04 21.90 -16.82
CA ASP A 86 37.09 22.92 -16.97
C ASP A 86 37.14 23.39 -18.41
N ILE A 87 37.36 24.69 -18.62
CA ILE A 87 37.51 25.33 -19.93
C ILE A 87 38.63 26.34 -19.85
N GLN A 88 39.69 26.11 -20.59
CA GLN A 88 40.77 27.04 -20.75
C GLN A 88 40.80 27.49 -22.23
N VAL A 89 41.16 28.74 -22.47
CA VAL A 89 41.21 29.28 -23.83
C VAL A 89 42.60 29.82 -24.09
N ASP A 90 43.20 29.34 -25.13
CA ASP A 90 44.51 29.81 -25.65
C ASP A 90 44.34 30.46 -27.02
N ALA A 91 45.20 31.41 -27.33
CA ALA A 91 45.21 32.06 -28.64
C ALA A 91 46.62 32.09 -29.23
N GLU A 92 46.79 31.58 -30.41
CA GLU A 92 48.06 31.54 -31.16
C GLU A 92 47.98 32.35 -32.46
N PRO A 93 49.08 33.02 -32.87
CA PRO A 93 49.09 33.68 -34.13
C PRO A 93 49.05 32.70 -35.30
N TYR A 94 48.19 32.95 -36.25
CA TYR A 94 48.06 32.12 -37.46
C TYR A 94 47.94 33.01 -38.72
N THR A 95 48.49 32.48 -39.79
CA THR A 95 48.44 33.18 -41.07
C THR A 95 47.84 32.27 -42.14
N GLU A 96 46.76 32.68 -42.75
CA GLU A 96 46.08 31.96 -43.82
C GLU A 96 46.17 32.77 -45.09
N GLY A 97 47.05 32.34 -46.00
CA GLY A 97 47.40 33.14 -47.24
C GLY A 97 48.00 34.48 -46.88
N ALA A 98 47.36 35.60 -47.29
CA ALA A 98 47.77 36.95 -46.96
C ALA A 98 47.19 37.52 -45.68
N THR A 99 46.27 36.82 -44.99
CA THR A 99 45.55 37.29 -43.82
C THR A 99 46.22 36.80 -42.54
N GLN A 100 46.68 37.77 -41.72
CA GLN A 100 47.21 37.48 -40.39
C GLN A 100 46.10 37.57 -39.37
N GLY A 101 45.93 36.51 -38.57
CA GLY A 101 44.92 36.45 -37.52
C GLY A 101 45.33 35.51 -36.35
N VAL A 102 44.41 34.99 -35.70
CA VAL A 102 44.64 34.09 -34.56
C VAL A 102 43.78 32.80 -34.67
N ILE A 103 44.36 31.69 -34.24
CA ILE A 103 43.62 30.48 -33.85
C ILE A 103 43.26 30.66 -32.39
N VAL A 104 41.98 30.48 -32.08
CA VAL A 104 41.50 30.38 -30.67
C VAL A 104 41.22 28.90 -30.36
N ARG A 105 41.89 28.38 -29.36
CA ARG A 105 41.82 27.00 -28.98
C ARG A 105 41.15 26.91 -27.61
N PHE A 106 40.02 26.14 -27.53
CA PHE A 106 39.34 25.84 -26.32
C PHE A 106 39.85 24.49 -25.82
N LEU A 107 40.57 24.50 -24.70
CA LEU A 107 41.00 23.29 -23.99
C LEU A 107 39.92 22.93 -22.99
N THR A 108 39.21 21.88 -23.26
CA THR A 108 38.00 21.52 -22.52
C THR A 108 38.17 20.21 -21.76
N LYS A 109 37.60 20.12 -20.56
CA LYS A 109 37.45 18.86 -19.84
C LYS A 109 35.98 18.56 -19.69
N ASN A 110 35.56 17.43 -20.23
CA ASN A 110 34.16 17.01 -20.22
C ASN A 110 33.68 16.73 -18.82
N ALA A 111 32.44 17.09 -18.53
CA ALA A 111 31.71 16.62 -17.36
C ALA A 111 31.21 15.18 -17.59
N TRP A 112 31.18 14.41 -16.55
CA TRP A 112 30.60 13.07 -16.52
C TRP A 112 29.41 13.05 -15.61
N PHE A 113 28.38 12.27 -15.98
CA PHE A 113 27.15 12.15 -15.21
C PHE A 113 26.94 10.70 -14.79
N ILE A 114 26.39 10.49 -13.61
CA ILE A 114 26.13 9.16 -13.08
C ILE A 114 25.03 8.49 -13.91
N GLY A 115 25.38 7.45 -14.68
CA GLY A 115 24.45 6.69 -15.52
C GLY A 115 23.77 5.55 -14.77
N SER A 116 24.55 4.81 -13.96
CA SER A 116 24.02 3.75 -13.09
C SER A 116 24.90 3.58 -11.86
N VAL A 117 24.29 3.10 -10.77
CA VAL A 117 24.99 2.73 -9.53
C VAL A 117 24.56 1.31 -9.16
N THR A 118 25.54 0.39 -9.08
CA THR A 118 25.26 -1.03 -8.77
C THR A 118 26.25 -1.59 -7.78
N ASP A 119 25.80 -2.44 -6.88
CA ASP A 119 26.63 -3.23 -5.98
C ASP A 119 26.62 -4.69 -6.40
N ALA A 120 27.80 -5.29 -6.47
CA ALA A 120 27.99 -6.68 -6.85
C ALA A 120 29.07 -7.37 -5.98
N GLY A 121 29.18 -8.67 -6.10
CA GLY A 121 30.18 -9.46 -5.38
C GLY A 121 29.59 -10.35 -4.29
N SER A 122 30.39 -10.62 -3.26
CA SER A 122 30.02 -11.52 -2.15
C SER A 122 29.36 -10.75 -1.02
N ILE A 123 28.04 -10.46 -1.18
CA ILE A 123 27.28 -9.69 -0.21
C ILE A 123 26.51 -10.59 0.75
N ASN A 124 26.90 -10.61 2.02
CA ASN A 124 26.19 -11.29 3.10
C ASN A 124 25.02 -10.43 3.62
N ASN A 125 23.81 -10.90 3.43
CA ASN A 125 22.59 -10.22 3.81
C ASN A 125 22.27 -10.36 5.33
N PRO A 126 21.86 -9.28 6.05
CA PRO A 126 21.91 -7.87 5.67
C PRO A 126 23.34 -7.27 5.71
N PRO A 127 23.65 -6.13 5.02
CA PRO A 127 22.76 -5.38 4.13
C PRO A 127 22.58 -6.06 2.78
N ARG A 128 21.49 -5.67 2.07
CA ARG A 128 21.28 -6.07 0.66
C ARG A 128 22.00 -5.10 -0.27
N ALA A 129 22.24 -5.50 -1.52
CA ALA A 129 22.87 -4.64 -2.53
C ALA A 129 22.15 -3.28 -2.63
N GLY A 130 20.83 -3.24 -2.78
CA GLY A 130 20.08 -1.97 -2.83
C GLY A 130 20.20 -1.10 -1.57
N GLN A 131 20.49 -1.66 -0.40
CA GLN A 131 20.78 -0.86 0.80
C GLN A 131 22.18 -0.23 0.75
N LEU A 132 23.15 -0.93 0.16
CA LEU A 132 24.49 -0.41 -0.09
C LEU A 132 24.44 0.71 -1.15
N GLU A 133 23.73 0.48 -2.26
CA GLU A 133 23.49 1.50 -3.29
C GLU A 133 22.89 2.77 -2.69
N ASN A 134 21.81 2.64 -1.92
CA ASN A 134 21.19 3.77 -1.24
C ASN A 134 22.13 4.47 -0.24
N ALA A 135 22.98 3.70 0.45
CA ALA A 135 23.96 4.25 1.38
C ALA A 135 25.04 5.08 0.67
N SER A 136 25.31 4.81 -0.61
CA SER A 136 26.25 5.56 -1.41
C SER A 136 25.83 7.03 -1.60
N ARG A 137 24.52 7.33 -1.57
CA ARG A 137 23.92 8.65 -1.82
C ARG A 137 24.32 9.23 -3.18
N LEU A 138 24.66 8.38 -4.14
CA LEU A 138 24.92 8.77 -5.50
C LEU A 138 23.59 8.82 -6.27
N GLU A 139 23.28 9.95 -6.84
CA GLU A 139 22.04 10.18 -7.57
C GLU A 139 22.30 10.10 -9.08
N LEU A 140 21.40 9.40 -9.78
CA LEU A 140 21.46 9.27 -11.24
C LEU A 140 21.35 10.64 -11.92
N GLY A 141 22.06 10.80 -13.03
CA GLY A 141 22.04 12.04 -13.82
C GLY A 141 22.80 13.21 -13.23
N GLN A 142 23.24 13.13 -11.98
CA GLN A 142 24.04 14.17 -11.35
C GLN A 142 25.51 14.13 -11.80
N PRO A 143 26.22 15.28 -11.74
CA PRO A 143 27.64 15.34 -12.10
C PRO A 143 28.49 14.42 -11.22
N PHE A 144 29.36 13.65 -11.87
CA PHE A 144 30.35 12.81 -11.23
C PHE A 144 31.42 13.63 -10.53
N ASN A 145 31.82 13.20 -9.33
CA ASN A 145 32.88 13.80 -8.55
C ASN A 145 33.63 12.73 -7.75
N ASP A 146 34.95 12.71 -7.83
CA ASP A 146 35.80 11.74 -7.13
C ASP A 146 35.60 11.76 -5.61
N GLN A 147 35.37 12.96 -5.01
CA GLN A 147 35.11 13.09 -3.60
C GLN A 147 33.81 12.35 -3.19
N LYS A 148 32.74 12.50 -3.96
CA LYS A 148 31.48 11.79 -3.73
C LYS A 148 31.68 10.26 -3.74
N ILE A 149 32.60 9.75 -4.58
CA ILE A 149 32.91 8.31 -4.62
C ILE A 149 33.60 7.86 -3.34
N GLN A 150 34.55 8.63 -2.83
CA GLN A 150 35.22 8.31 -1.56
C GLN A 150 34.20 8.34 -0.39
N ASP A 151 33.33 9.30 -0.40
CA ASP A 151 32.27 9.41 0.61
C ASP A 151 31.28 8.22 0.54
N ALA A 152 30.94 7.78 -0.70
CA ALA A 152 30.10 6.62 -0.96
C ALA A 152 30.74 5.32 -0.46
N VAL A 153 32.02 5.07 -0.80
CA VAL A 153 32.77 3.90 -0.30
C VAL A 153 32.81 3.92 1.22
N GLY A 154 33.07 5.08 1.83
CA GLY A 154 33.06 5.24 3.28
C GLY A 154 31.69 4.96 3.91
N ALA A 155 30.61 5.39 3.27
CA ALA A 155 29.25 5.16 3.74
C ALA A 155 28.83 3.68 3.63
N GLN A 156 29.15 3.02 2.53
CA GLN A 156 28.90 1.59 2.34
C GLN A 156 29.71 0.76 3.36
N LYS A 157 30.96 1.14 3.59
CA LYS A 157 31.81 0.48 4.60
C LYS A 157 31.21 0.64 6.01
N ARG A 158 30.76 1.82 6.39
CA ARG A 158 30.06 2.03 7.68
C ARG A 158 28.79 1.17 7.77
N LEU A 159 28.03 1.00 6.69
CA LEU A 159 26.84 0.14 6.68
C LEU A 159 27.22 -1.34 6.83
N LEU A 160 28.32 -1.81 6.22
CA LEU A 160 28.85 -3.17 6.42
C LEU A 160 29.28 -3.36 7.88
N ASP A 161 30.04 -2.43 8.44
CA ASP A 161 30.52 -2.47 9.84
C ASP A 161 29.37 -2.48 10.84
N SER A 162 28.32 -1.67 10.62
CA SER A 162 27.13 -1.65 11.47
C SER A 162 26.34 -2.97 11.43
N ASN A 163 26.52 -3.76 10.37
CA ASN A 163 25.96 -5.10 10.24
C ASN A 163 26.93 -6.23 10.60
N GLY A 164 28.05 -5.91 11.26
CA GLY A 164 29.02 -6.90 11.74
C GLY A 164 29.95 -7.46 10.67
N LEU A 165 30.09 -6.80 9.54
CA LEU A 165 30.93 -7.21 8.41
C LEU A 165 32.20 -6.34 8.38
N PHE A 166 32.95 -6.35 9.46
CA PHE A 166 34.12 -5.48 9.69
C PHE A 166 35.27 -5.69 8.70
N LEU A 167 35.41 -6.89 8.15
CA LEU A 167 36.43 -7.21 7.15
C LEU A 167 35.98 -6.88 5.73
N GLY A 168 34.77 -6.35 5.58
CA GLY A 168 34.20 -6.02 4.28
C GLY A 168 35.05 -4.99 3.53
N LYS A 169 35.24 -5.22 2.25
CA LYS A 169 35.94 -4.34 1.32
C LYS A 169 34.95 -3.86 0.24
N VAL A 170 35.07 -2.60 -0.12
CA VAL A 170 34.28 -1.98 -1.19
C VAL A 170 35.25 -1.34 -2.16
N THR A 171 35.22 -1.76 -3.40
CA THR A 171 36.11 -1.25 -4.45
C THR A 171 35.25 -0.72 -5.60
N PRO A 172 35.31 0.59 -5.92
CA PRO A 172 34.59 1.14 -7.05
C PRO A 172 35.28 0.76 -8.36
N SER A 173 34.50 0.46 -9.37
CA SER A 173 34.91 0.32 -10.75
C SER A 173 34.04 1.19 -11.64
N PHE A 174 34.59 1.70 -12.71
CA PHE A 174 33.98 2.70 -13.57
C PHE A 174 33.97 2.22 -15.02
N THR A 175 32.82 2.39 -15.64
CA THR A 175 32.67 2.20 -17.09
C THR A 175 32.19 3.51 -17.70
N TYR A 176 32.99 4.07 -18.60
CA TYR A 176 32.70 5.33 -19.27
C TYR A 176 31.95 5.12 -20.58
N ASN A 177 30.92 5.90 -20.80
CA ASN A 177 30.17 5.94 -22.04
C ASN A 177 30.28 7.34 -22.63
N ASP A 178 31.25 7.53 -23.51
CA ASP A 178 31.56 8.83 -24.14
C ASP A 178 30.37 9.38 -24.94
N SER A 179 29.59 8.51 -25.59
CA SER A 179 28.44 8.91 -26.42
C SER A 179 27.35 9.65 -25.64
N PHE A 180 27.24 9.39 -24.36
CA PHE A 180 26.19 9.99 -23.49
C PHE A 180 26.78 10.75 -22.31
N GLN A 181 28.12 10.89 -22.22
CA GLN A 181 28.83 11.46 -21.07
C GLN A 181 28.40 10.77 -19.74
N GLN A 182 28.23 9.48 -19.78
CA GLN A 182 27.81 8.71 -18.59
C GLN A 182 28.97 7.91 -18.00
N ILE A 183 28.92 7.79 -16.69
CA ILE A 183 29.77 6.90 -15.92
C ILE A 183 28.88 5.91 -15.17
N ASP A 184 29.03 4.64 -15.47
CA ASP A 184 28.42 3.57 -14.73
C ASP A 184 29.36 3.16 -13.59
N ILE A 185 28.86 3.26 -12.36
CA ILE A 185 29.60 3.00 -11.14
C ILE A 185 29.19 1.64 -10.61
N ARG A 186 30.17 0.75 -10.49
CA ARG A 186 29.95 -0.56 -9.91
C ARG A 186 30.87 -0.74 -8.70
N PHE A 187 30.27 -0.93 -7.54
CA PHE A 187 30.99 -1.28 -6.32
C PHE A 187 31.12 -2.79 -6.22
N GLU A 188 32.36 -3.30 -6.27
CA GLU A 188 32.67 -4.68 -5.96
C GLU A 188 32.80 -4.81 -4.45
N VAL A 189 31.84 -5.52 -3.85
CA VAL A 189 31.74 -5.70 -2.40
C VAL A 189 32.12 -7.11 -2.03
N ASP A 190 33.19 -7.26 -1.25
CA ASP A 190 33.49 -8.49 -0.52
C ASP A 190 33.18 -8.26 0.96
N SER A 191 32.04 -8.72 1.41
CA SER A 191 31.57 -8.48 2.77
C SER A 191 32.27 -9.28 3.85
N GLY A 192 32.98 -10.33 3.48
CA GLY A 192 33.66 -11.23 4.43
C GLY A 192 32.69 -11.99 5.35
N LEU A 193 33.22 -12.51 6.45
CA LEU A 193 32.45 -13.24 7.46
C LEU A 193 31.84 -12.28 8.49
N ARG A 194 30.59 -12.52 8.82
CA ARG A 194 29.87 -11.72 9.84
C ARG A 194 30.35 -12.06 11.25
N ALA A 195 30.73 -11.05 12.02
CA ALA A 195 31.08 -11.20 13.43
C ALA A 195 29.86 -11.62 14.27
N ARG A 196 30.13 -12.30 15.38
CA ARG A 196 29.11 -12.63 16.38
C ARG A 196 29.25 -11.70 17.57
N PHE A 197 28.16 -11.42 18.27
CA PHE A 197 28.26 -10.71 19.52
C PHE A 197 29.14 -11.45 20.53
N SER A 198 29.77 -10.71 21.41
CA SER A 198 30.33 -11.21 22.67
C SER A 198 29.55 -10.59 23.85
N GLN A 199 29.95 -10.90 25.07
CA GLN A 199 29.24 -10.43 26.29
C GLN A 199 29.30 -8.90 26.36
N PRO A 200 28.14 -8.18 26.34
CA PRO A 200 28.15 -6.72 26.43
C PRO A 200 28.77 -6.19 27.71
N VAL A 201 29.43 -5.05 27.60
CA VAL A 201 29.89 -4.27 28.73
C VAL A 201 28.83 -3.21 29.02
N LEU A 202 28.43 -3.09 30.29
CA LEU A 202 27.47 -2.10 30.74
C LEU A 202 28.24 -0.96 31.46
N GLN A 203 27.98 0.27 31.08
CA GLN A 203 28.60 1.48 31.67
C GLN A 203 27.53 2.49 32.07
N GLY A 204 27.85 3.38 32.99
CA GLY A 204 26.97 4.45 33.48
C GLY A 204 26.13 4.05 34.69
N ASP A 205 25.00 4.74 34.88
CA ASP A 205 24.08 4.53 35.99
C ASP A 205 23.06 3.43 35.72
N VAL A 206 23.42 2.19 36.04
CA VAL A 206 22.68 0.99 35.58
C VAL A 206 21.42 0.72 36.42
N LYS A 207 21.42 0.95 37.73
CA LYS A 207 20.32 0.78 38.72
C LYS A 207 19.54 -0.57 38.72
N LEU A 208 19.65 -1.40 37.66
CA LEU A 208 19.02 -2.72 37.53
C LEU A 208 20.10 -3.83 37.59
N ASP A 209 19.69 -5.06 37.89
CA ASP A 209 20.59 -6.21 37.86
C ASP A 209 21.18 -6.38 36.45
N PRO A 210 22.53 -6.36 36.32
CA PRO A 210 23.19 -6.56 35.05
C PRO A 210 22.74 -7.83 34.28
N ASN A 211 22.44 -8.90 35.01
CA ASN A 211 22.01 -10.15 34.39
C ASN A 211 20.64 -10.05 33.69
N ILE A 212 19.75 -9.25 34.26
CA ILE A 212 18.43 -8.99 33.65
C ILE A 212 18.60 -8.17 32.37
N ILE A 213 19.47 -7.16 32.39
CA ILE A 213 19.78 -6.31 31.24
C ILE A 213 20.43 -7.15 30.14
N LEU A 214 21.42 -7.97 30.48
CA LEU A 214 22.09 -8.85 29.51
C LEU A 214 21.11 -9.82 28.84
N LYS A 215 20.15 -10.36 29.59
CA LYS A 215 19.07 -11.18 29.02
C LYS A 215 18.17 -10.36 28.09
N ALA A 216 17.85 -9.13 28.45
CA ALA A 216 17.00 -8.24 27.65
C ALA A 216 17.62 -7.89 26.30
N THR A 217 18.94 -7.85 26.15
CA THR A 217 19.60 -7.63 24.86
C THR A 217 19.30 -8.69 23.83
N LYS A 218 18.91 -9.91 24.23
CA LYS A 218 18.64 -11.06 23.35
C LYS A 218 19.80 -11.39 22.41
N PHE A 219 21.04 -11.02 22.69
CA PHE A 219 22.22 -11.30 21.88
C PHE A 219 22.61 -12.78 21.91
N ARG A 220 22.16 -13.53 22.93
CA ARG A 220 22.28 -14.99 22.99
C ARG A 220 21.04 -15.71 22.47
N ARG A 221 21.22 -16.88 21.90
CA ARG A 221 20.12 -17.77 21.56
C ARG A 221 19.60 -18.46 22.83
N TRP A 222 18.29 -18.51 22.97
CA TRP A 222 17.59 -19.01 24.13
C TRP A 222 17.87 -20.51 24.42
N LEU A 223 17.82 -21.37 23.37
CA LEU A 223 17.93 -22.82 23.54
C LEU A 223 19.40 -23.32 23.64
N ILE A 224 20.29 -22.79 22.84
CA ILE A 224 21.65 -23.31 22.66
C ILE A 224 22.74 -22.37 23.22
N HIS A 225 22.35 -21.30 23.87
CA HIS A 225 23.21 -20.32 24.54
C HIS A 225 24.36 -19.75 23.72
N THR A 226 24.30 -19.88 22.38
CA THR A 226 25.31 -19.34 21.47
C THR A 226 25.05 -17.88 21.14
N TRP A 227 26.10 -17.10 20.86
CA TRP A 227 26.02 -15.73 20.45
C TRP A 227 25.44 -15.62 19.03
N LYS A 228 24.53 -14.69 18.85
CA LYS A 228 23.92 -14.41 17.54
C LYS A 228 24.90 -13.65 16.64
N PRO A 229 24.77 -13.78 15.29
CA PRO A 229 25.47 -12.91 14.36
C PRO A 229 25.06 -11.46 14.57
N MET A 230 26.01 -10.54 14.51
CA MET A 230 25.75 -9.10 14.65
C MET A 230 25.06 -8.56 13.42
N THR A 231 23.99 -7.79 13.62
CA THR A 231 23.34 -6.95 12.60
C THR A 231 22.85 -5.67 13.22
N GLN A 232 22.77 -4.60 12.45
CA GLN A 232 22.26 -3.30 12.92
C GLN A 232 20.86 -3.42 13.56
N SER A 233 19.95 -4.17 12.92
CA SER A 233 18.61 -4.43 13.45
C SER A 233 18.66 -5.05 14.85
N ARG A 234 19.53 -6.06 15.07
CA ARG A 234 19.65 -6.69 16.39
C ARG A 234 20.22 -5.79 17.46
N VAL A 235 21.11 -4.88 17.08
CA VAL A 235 21.63 -3.86 18.00
C VAL A 235 20.50 -2.90 18.39
N SER A 236 19.77 -2.37 17.41
CA SER A 236 18.61 -1.50 17.68
C SER A 236 17.54 -2.20 18.53
N GLU A 237 17.17 -3.44 18.17
CA GLU A 237 16.22 -4.25 18.94
C GLU A 237 16.68 -4.51 20.38
N ALA A 238 17.99 -4.68 20.59
CA ALA A 238 18.55 -4.87 21.93
C ALA A 238 18.46 -3.58 22.75
N LEU A 239 18.85 -2.44 22.16
CA LEU A 239 18.75 -1.13 22.83
C LEU A 239 17.30 -0.82 23.21
N ASP A 240 16.36 -1.04 22.30
CA ASP A 240 14.94 -0.83 22.54
C ASP A 240 14.37 -1.81 23.58
N SER A 241 14.81 -3.07 23.56
CA SER A 241 14.39 -4.06 24.56
C SER A 241 14.92 -3.71 25.97
N VAL A 242 16.17 -3.21 26.08
CA VAL A 242 16.73 -2.75 27.35
C VAL A 242 16.03 -1.45 27.80
N ARG A 243 15.80 -0.49 26.89
CA ARG A 243 15.05 0.72 27.21
C ARG A 243 13.63 0.37 27.72
N SER A 244 12.92 -0.51 27.04
CA SER A 244 11.61 -0.99 27.45
C SER A 244 11.61 -1.68 28.81
N LEU A 245 12.72 -2.32 29.19
CA LEU A 245 12.87 -2.90 30.53
C LEU A 245 12.87 -1.79 31.59
N TYR A 246 13.63 -0.71 31.39
CA TYR A 246 13.65 0.43 32.31
C TYR A 246 12.29 1.14 32.38
N GLN A 247 11.62 1.29 31.25
CA GLN A 247 10.28 1.90 31.18
C GLN A 247 9.24 1.12 31.99
N ARG A 248 9.29 -0.22 31.95
CA ARG A 248 8.43 -1.07 32.80
C ARG A 248 8.65 -0.88 34.29
N GLU A 249 9.86 -0.47 34.67
CA GLU A 249 10.23 -0.10 36.03
C GLU A 249 9.91 1.38 36.36
N ASN A 250 9.11 2.05 35.52
CA ASN A 250 8.75 3.47 35.56
C ASN A 250 9.95 4.43 35.48
N ARG A 251 11.05 4.04 34.85
CA ARG A 251 12.18 4.90 34.52
C ARG A 251 12.05 5.37 33.06
N LEU A 252 11.14 6.33 32.86
CA LEU A 252 10.76 6.78 31.52
C LEU A 252 11.90 7.54 30.82
N GLU A 253 12.71 8.24 31.55
CA GLU A 253 13.87 9.01 31.04
C GLU A 253 15.12 8.15 30.82
N ALA A 254 15.00 6.82 30.94
CA ALA A 254 16.14 5.96 30.76
C ALA A 254 16.73 6.07 29.35
N ARG A 255 18.01 6.42 29.28
CA ARG A 255 18.76 6.50 28.02
C ARG A 255 19.65 5.28 27.90
N VAL A 256 19.46 4.56 26.80
CA VAL A 256 20.26 3.38 26.46
C VAL A 256 20.83 3.61 25.07
N SER A 257 22.14 3.68 24.97
CA SER A 257 22.83 3.88 23.70
C SER A 257 24.01 2.92 23.56
N LEU A 258 24.41 2.70 22.33
CA LEU A 258 25.65 2.00 22.01
C LEU A 258 26.81 3.01 22.09
N GLU A 259 27.64 2.89 23.12
CA GLU A 259 28.82 3.74 23.29
C GLU A 259 29.90 3.38 22.25
N SER A 260 30.20 2.08 22.15
CA SER A 260 31.20 1.58 21.21
C SER A 260 30.93 0.12 20.81
N MET A 261 31.46 -0.26 19.67
CA MET A 261 31.50 -1.63 19.21
C MET A 261 32.95 -2.00 18.90
N LYS A 262 33.58 -2.78 19.77
CA LYS A 262 34.94 -3.24 19.56
C LYS A 262 34.94 -4.56 18.81
N TYR A 263 35.65 -4.60 17.69
CA TYR A 263 35.80 -5.80 16.88
C TYR A 263 37.12 -6.52 17.25
N ASP A 264 37.01 -7.82 17.50
CA ASP A 264 38.15 -8.71 17.68
C ASP A 264 38.30 -9.61 16.43
N ALA A 265 39.39 -9.37 15.70
CA ALA A 265 39.66 -10.08 14.47
C ALA A 265 40.07 -11.55 14.70
N GLN A 266 40.63 -11.89 15.88
CA GLN A 266 41.06 -13.27 16.15
C GLN A 266 39.88 -14.20 16.38
N THR A 267 38.87 -13.74 17.09
CA THR A 267 37.68 -14.53 17.40
C THR A 267 36.49 -14.22 16.46
N ASN A 268 36.66 -13.26 15.55
CA ASN A 268 35.59 -12.70 14.71
C ASN A 268 34.35 -12.34 15.55
N SER A 269 34.59 -11.64 16.65
CA SER A 269 33.54 -11.24 17.57
C SER A 269 33.45 -9.73 17.74
N ALA A 270 32.25 -9.24 18.06
CA ALA A 270 31.94 -7.85 18.30
C ALA A 270 31.49 -7.67 19.74
N LEU A 271 32.24 -6.84 20.49
CA LEU A 271 31.99 -6.50 21.88
C LEU A 271 31.24 -5.16 21.95
N PRO A 272 29.94 -5.18 22.22
CA PRO A 272 29.17 -3.94 22.42
C PRO A 272 29.39 -3.39 23.82
N THR A 273 29.64 -2.08 23.94
CA THR A 273 29.58 -1.34 25.16
C THR A 273 28.30 -0.53 25.19
N LEU A 274 27.42 -0.80 26.13
CA LEU A 274 26.15 -0.11 26.29
C LEU A 274 26.30 0.96 27.38
N GLN A 275 26.06 2.21 27.01
CA GLN A 275 25.96 3.32 27.93
C GLN A 275 24.51 3.41 28.39
N ILE A 276 24.31 3.34 29.69
CA ILE A 276 23.01 3.37 30.34
C ILE A 276 22.97 4.50 31.33
N ASP A 277 21.96 5.33 31.23
CA ASP A 277 21.57 6.32 32.23
C ASP A 277 20.13 5.96 32.62
N ALA A 278 19.97 5.38 33.80
CA ALA A 278 18.68 4.86 34.25
C ALA A 278 17.63 5.94 34.52
N GLY A 279 18.09 7.17 34.85
CA GLY A 279 17.21 8.24 35.29
C GLY A 279 16.42 7.89 36.57
N PRO A 280 15.63 8.81 37.11
CA PRO A 280 14.80 8.59 38.28
C PRO A 280 13.58 7.70 37.94
N ARG A 281 12.98 7.08 38.97
CA ARG A 281 11.66 6.47 38.82
C ARG A 281 10.60 7.55 38.81
N ILE A 282 9.77 7.56 37.79
CA ILE A 282 8.73 8.56 37.58
C ILE A 282 7.40 8.03 38.08
N LEU A 283 6.81 8.74 39.02
CA LEU A 283 5.45 8.51 39.50
C LEU A 283 4.56 9.66 39.04
N VAL A 284 3.54 9.33 38.32
CA VAL A 284 2.51 10.28 37.89
C VAL A 284 1.25 10.05 38.72
N ASN A 285 0.83 11.09 39.42
CA ASN A 285 -0.35 11.07 40.26
C ASN A 285 -1.37 12.10 39.77
N THR A 286 -2.62 11.94 40.20
CA THR A 286 -3.67 12.95 40.03
C THR A 286 -4.23 13.34 41.40
N ILE A 287 -4.42 14.63 41.59
CA ILE A 287 -4.99 15.24 42.80
C ILE A 287 -6.29 15.92 42.41
N GLY A 288 -7.40 15.61 43.08
CA GLY A 288 -8.72 16.19 42.83
C GLY A 288 -9.66 15.29 42.06
N ALA A 289 -9.15 14.42 41.16
CA ALA A 289 -9.96 13.40 40.49
C ALA A 289 -9.20 12.07 40.39
N LYS A 290 -9.93 10.96 40.39
CA LYS A 290 -9.36 9.63 40.22
C LYS A 290 -9.31 9.26 38.74
N ILE A 291 -8.13 9.29 38.14
CA ILE A 291 -7.87 8.81 36.78
C ILE A 291 -7.09 7.49 36.86
N SER A 292 -7.47 6.49 36.10
CA SER A 292 -6.80 5.20 36.16
C SER A 292 -5.39 5.28 35.57
N LYS A 293 -4.49 4.40 36.05
CA LYS A 293 -3.10 4.34 35.57
C LYS A 293 -3.03 4.12 34.06
N GLY A 294 -3.91 3.31 33.50
CA GLY A 294 -3.99 3.08 32.04
C GLY A 294 -4.39 4.34 31.27
N GLN A 295 -5.30 5.13 31.81
CA GLN A 295 -5.70 6.41 31.22
C GLN A 295 -4.55 7.44 31.30
N LEU A 296 -3.85 7.52 32.45
CA LEU A 296 -2.67 8.38 32.56
C LEU A 296 -1.60 7.99 31.53
N GLN A 297 -1.34 6.70 31.37
CA GLN A 297 -0.38 6.22 30.37
C GLN A 297 -0.79 6.52 28.92
N HIS A 298 -2.09 6.61 28.66
CA HIS A 298 -2.61 6.87 27.32
C HIS A 298 -2.69 8.37 26.98
N TYR A 299 -3.00 9.23 27.95
CA TYR A 299 -3.21 10.66 27.72
C TYR A 299 -2.04 11.55 28.06
N VAL A 300 -1.06 11.06 28.82
CA VAL A 300 0.12 11.84 29.17
C VAL A 300 1.29 11.41 28.28
N PRO A 301 1.73 12.27 27.34
CA PRO A 301 2.71 11.91 26.30
C PRO A 301 4.07 11.43 26.81
N ILE A 302 4.45 11.78 28.03
CA ILE A 302 5.72 11.32 28.63
C ILE A 302 5.89 9.80 28.60
N PHE A 303 4.79 9.03 28.60
CA PHE A 303 4.84 7.56 28.53
C PHE A 303 5.11 7.05 27.10
N GLU A 304 4.76 7.82 26.09
CA GLU A 304 4.97 7.50 24.68
C GLU A 304 6.31 8.05 24.17
N GLU A 305 6.59 9.32 24.46
CA GLU A 305 7.81 10.01 24.02
C GLU A 305 9.04 9.65 24.87
N HIS A 306 8.81 9.06 26.04
CA HIS A 306 9.85 8.65 26.98
C HIS A 306 10.81 9.79 27.37
N SER A 307 10.26 10.96 27.49
CA SER A 307 10.93 12.18 27.96
C SER A 307 10.03 12.90 28.95
N VAL A 308 10.62 13.61 29.91
CA VAL A 308 9.87 14.43 30.86
C VAL A 308 10.38 15.85 30.69
N ASP A 309 9.64 16.64 29.95
CA ASP A 309 9.84 18.06 29.80
C ASP A 309 8.53 18.83 30.03
N ASP A 310 8.65 20.13 30.25
CA ASP A 310 7.50 20.97 30.57
C ASP A 310 6.47 21.03 29.44
N ASP A 311 6.89 20.90 28.18
CA ASP A 311 5.99 20.91 27.02
C ASP A 311 5.13 19.65 26.99
N LEU A 312 5.72 18.47 27.19
CA LEU A 312 4.99 17.19 27.27
C LEU A 312 4.07 17.11 28.50
N LEU A 313 4.46 17.72 29.63
CA LEU A 313 3.62 17.81 30.82
C LEU A 313 2.43 18.75 30.59
N LEU A 314 2.64 19.87 29.91
CA LEU A 314 1.58 20.79 29.50
C LEU A 314 0.62 20.13 28.52
N GLU A 315 1.14 19.44 27.52
CA GLU A 315 0.34 18.65 26.59
C GLU A 315 -0.45 17.55 27.31
N GLY A 316 0.19 16.84 28.25
CA GLY A 316 -0.48 15.87 29.12
C GLY A 316 -1.63 16.47 29.92
N ALA A 317 -1.44 17.67 30.46
CA ALA A 317 -2.52 18.39 31.15
C ALA A 317 -3.66 18.75 30.19
N HIS A 318 -3.35 19.19 28.97
CA HIS A 318 -4.35 19.45 27.93
C HIS A 318 -5.10 18.19 27.50
N ASN A 319 -4.40 17.08 27.28
CA ASN A 319 -4.99 15.81 26.88
C ASN A 319 -5.90 15.22 27.97
N LEU A 320 -5.47 15.31 29.24
CA LEU A 320 -6.29 14.90 30.37
C LEU A 320 -7.54 15.79 30.53
N ARG A 321 -7.42 17.10 30.31
CA ARG A 321 -8.56 18.01 30.29
C ARG A 321 -9.53 17.61 29.16
N ASP A 322 -9.03 17.43 27.95
CA ASP A 322 -9.86 17.03 26.79
C ASP A 322 -10.52 15.66 27.01
N TYR A 323 -9.81 14.71 27.64
CA TYR A 323 -10.39 13.45 28.06
C TYR A 323 -11.54 13.65 29.05
N LEU A 324 -11.37 14.45 30.10
CA LEU A 324 -12.40 14.72 31.09
C LEU A 324 -13.61 15.44 30.44
N GLN A 325 -13.34 16.38 29.53
CA GLN A 325 -14.40 17.05 28.78
C GLN A 325 -15.18 16.06 27.90
N SER A 326 -14.52 15.05 27.30
CA SER A 326 -15.17 13.98 26.55
C SER A 326 -16.09 13.11 27.44
N GLN A 327 -15.79 13.03 28.75
CA GLN A 327 -16.62 12.34 29.72
C GLN A 327 -17.75 13.20 30.29
N GLY A 328 -17.91 14.41 29.78
CA GLY A 328 -18.93 15.37 30.18
C GLY A 328 -18.54 16.37 31.27
N TYR A 329 -17.29 16.38 31.72
CA TYR A 329 -16.77 17.39 32.65
C TYR A 329 -16.23 18.58 31.85
N PHE A 330 -17.13 19.40 31.28
CA PHE A 330 -16.76 20.42 30.29
C PHE A 330 -15.93 21.55 30.89
N ASP A 331 -16.10 21.84 32.18
CA ASP A 331 -15.37 22.86 32.92
C ASP A 331 -14.07 22.32 33.55
N ALA A 332 -13.65 21.10 33.15
CA ALA A 332 -12.45 20.51 33.71
C ALA A 332 -11.21 21.35 33.43
N GLU A 333 -10.49 21.65 34.50
CA GLU A 333 -9.18 22.28 34.46
C GLU A 333 -8.14 21.30 34.99
N VAL A 334 -7.02 21.20 34.26
CA VAL A 334 -5.90 20.35 34.63
C VAL A 334 -4.63 21.18 34.56
N ALA A 335 -3.94 21.24 35.69
CA ALA A 335 -2.61 21.85 35.82
C ALA A 335 -1.64 20.79 36.34
N TYR A 336 -0.35 20.94 36.06
CA TYR A 336 0.68 20.07 36.63
C TYR A 336 1.58 20.85 37.59
N LYS A 337 2.17 20.12 38.53
CA LYS A 337 3.26 20.64 39.36
C LYS A 337 4.59 20.17 38.76
N PRO A 338 5.64 21.05 38.77
CA PRO A 338 6.96 20.67 38.31
C PRO A 338 7.48 19.44 39.04
N GLN A 339 8.30 18.66 38.34
CA GLN A 339 8.92 17.46 38.82
C GLN A 339 9.71 17.69 40.13
N ARG A 340 9.45 16.91 41.15
CA ARG A 340 10.18 16.92 42.39
C ARG A 340 10.95 15.60 42.56
N VAL A 341 12.26 15.66 42.48
CA VAL A 341 13.13 14.48 42.65
C VAL A 341 13.56 14.35 44.10
N VAL A 342 13.24 13.24 44.73
CA VAL A 342 13.67 12.88 46.07
C VAL A 342 14.04 11.39 46.09
N ASN A 343 15.26 11.07 46.54
CA ASN A 343 15.71 9.68 46.69
C ASN A 343 15.50 8.78 45.44
N ASP A 344 15.99 9.24 44.29
CA ASP A 344 15.88 8.49 43.02
C ASP A 344 14.42 8.31 42.47
N GLN A 345 13.47 9.06 43.03
CA GLN A 345 12.07 9.07 42.61
C GLN A 345 11.64 10.49 42.26
N ALA A 346 11.10 10.62 41.06
CA ALA A 346 10.50 11.84 40.55
C ALA A 346 9.00 11.75 40.63
N THR A 347 8.34 12.69 41.30
CA THR A 347 6.89 12.74 41.39
C THR A 347 6.32 13.89 40.55
N ILE A 348 5.37 13.58 39.70
CA ILE A 348 4.64 14.55 38.88
C ILE A 348 3.17 14.47 39.29
N ASP A 349 2.63 15.57 39.79
CA ASP A 349 1.25 15.65 40.25
C ASP A 349 0.44 16.51 39.27
N PHE A 350 -0.57 15.89 38.65
CA PHE A 350 -1.60 16.62 37.90
C PHE A 350 -2.73 17.01 38.85
N ILE A 351 -2.96 18.31 38.98
CA ILE A 351 -4.06 18.87 39.78
C ILE A 351 -5.25 18.97 38.87
N VAL A 352 -6.30 18.25 39.19
CA VAL A 352 -7.51 18.15 38.39
C VAL A 352 -8.69 18.75 39.17
N ASN A 353 -9.31 19.76 38.59
CA ASN A 353 -10.59 20.27 39.00
C ASN A 353 -11.61 19.88 37.94
N THR A 354 -12.53 18.97 38.23
CA THR A 354 -13.46 18.45 37.21
C THR A 354 -14.64 19.36 36.94
N GLY A 355 -15.02 20.21 37.88
CA GLY A 355 -16.30 20.88 37.81
C GLY A 355 -17.51 19.91 37.79
N PRO A 356 -18.71 20.41 37.52
CA PRO A 356 -19.90 19.58 37.39
C PRO A 356 -19.89 18.81 36.06
N ARG A 357 -20.67 17.74 36.01
CA ARG A 357 -20.79 16.92 34.81
C ARG A 357 -21.94 17.40 33.96
N HIS A 358 -21.68 17.71 32.68
CA HIS A 358 -22.65 18.23 31.74
C HIS A 358 -22.90 17.26 30.58
N LYS A 359 -23.99 17.57 29.85
CA LYS A 359 -24.37 16.86 28.63
C LYS A 359 -24.56 17.88 27.51
N LEU A 360 -23.85 17.72 26.39
CA LEU A 360 -24.05 18.58 25.23
C LEU A 360 -25.41 18.26 24.59
N ALA A 361 -26.43 19.01 25.01
CA ALA A 361 -27.82 18.80 24.61
C ALA A 361 -28.14 19.38 23.23
N ALA A 362 -27.51 20.51 22.89
CA ALA A 362 -27.75 21.18 21.62
C ALA A 362 -26.49 21.83 21.05
N ILE A 363 -26.41 21.86 19.73
CA ILE A 363 -25.50 22.70 18.94
C ILE A 363 -26.42 23.51 18.02
N GLU A 364 -26.49 24.79 18.24
CA GLU A 364 -27.34 25.72 17.48
C GLU A 364 -26.46 26.59 16.60
N ILE A 365 -26.75 26.60 15.31
CA ILE A 365 -26.01 27.36 14.30
C ILE A 365 -27.00 28.38 13.75
N SER A 366 -26.60 29.65 13.73
CA SER A 366 -27.42 30.76 13.27
C SER A 366 -26.61 31.69 12.38
N GLY A 367 -27.32 32.47 11.53
CA GLY A 367 -26.70 33.41 10.60
C GLY A 367 -26.11 32.76 9.35
N ASN A 368 -26.28 31.47 9.18
CA ASN A 368 -25.85 30.71 7.99
C ASN A 368 -26.98 30.79 6.92
N HIS A 369 -26.89 31.73 6.00
CA HIS A 369 -27.85 31.90 4.91
C HIS A 369 -27.43 31.19 3.64
N TYR A 370 -26.12 31.12 3.40
CA TYR A 370 -25.54 30.49 2.21
C TYR A 370 -25.45 28.97 2.32
N PHE A 371 -24.87 28.46 3.38
CA PHE A 371 -24.80 27.02 3.63
C PHE A 371 -25.97 26.57 4.53
N ASN A 372 -26.55 25.41 4.21
CA ASN A 372 -27.49 24.78 5.12
C ASN A 372 -26.75 24.26 6.38
N THR A 373 -27.47 24.11 7.46
CA THR A 373 -26.92 23.67 8.76
C THR A 373 -26.28 22.28 8.68
N ASP A 374 -26.80 21.40 7.82
CA ASP A 374 -26.27 20.03 7.71
C ASP A 374 -24.90 20.00 7.03
N ALA A 375 -24.69 20.81 5.98
CA ALA A 375 -23.40 20.96 5.34
C ALA A 375 -22.30 21.49 6.29
N ILE A 376 -22.70 22.42 7.19
CA ILE A 376 -21.78 22.91 8.22
C ILE A 376 -21.50 21.82 9.25
N ARG A 377 -22.53 21.09 9.72
CA ARG A 377 -22.38 20.01 10.70
C ARG A 377 -21.50 18.86 10.22
N GLU A 378 -21.52 18.54 8.93
CA GLU A 378 -20.63 17.51 8.35
C GLU A 378 -19.14 17.84 8.52
N ARG A 379 -18.80 19.12 8.66
CA ARG A 379 -17.43 19.61 8.85
C ARG A 379 -17.04 19.76 10.33
N MET A 380 -18.00 19.55 11.26
CA MET A 380 -17.79 19.75 12.68
C MET A 380 -17.43 18.46 13.41
N TYR A 381 -16.54 18.59 14.39
CA TYR A 381 -16.15 17.54 15.32
C TYR A 381 -17.01 17.52 16.58
N LEU A 382 -17.63 18.66 16.96
CA LEU A 382 -18.59 18.72 18.04
C LEU A 382 -19.81 17.87 17.71
N GLN A 383 -20.27 17.06 18.67
CA GLN A 383 -21.45 16.20 18.49
C GLN A 383 -22.33 16.25 19.72
N LYS A 384 -23.64 16.46 19.50
CA LYS A 384 -24.62 16.40 20.58
C LYS A 384 -24.70 15.01 21.18
N ALA A 385 -25.15 14.92 22.43
CA ALA A 385 -25.34 13.67 23.14
C ALA A 385 -26.25 12.70 22.38
N SER A 386 -25.82 11.44 22.28
CA SER A 386 -26.50 10.36 21.58
C SER A 386 -26.40 9.08 22.39
N LEU A 387 -27.49 8.32 22.46
CA LEU A 387 -27.57 7.12 23.30
C LEU A 387 -26.53 6.04 22.95
N LEU A 388 -26.12 5.94 21.68
CA LEU A 388 -25.27 4.87 21.16
C LEU A 388 -23.80 5.23 21.01
N GLN A 389 -23.46 6.52 20.81
CA GLN A 389 -22.09 6.90 20.48
C GLN A 389 -21.43 7.82 21.51
N PHE A 390 -22.13 8.81 21.97
CA PHE A 390 -21.62 9.83 22.90
C PHE A 390 -22.68 10.15 23.96
N PRO A 391 -22.74 9.42 25.07
CA PRO A 391 -23.79 9.61 26.08
C PRO A 391 -23.85 11.02 26.65
N HIS A 392 -22.70 11.71 26.71
CA HIS A 392 -22.58 13.11 27.16
C HIS A 392 -22.38 14.12 26.03
N GLY A 393 -22.30 13.65 24.79
CA GLY A 393 -21.85 14.45 23.66
C GLY A 393 -20.33 14.50 23.55
N ARG A 394 -19.85 15.16 22.51
CA ARG A 394 -18.41 15.38 22.28
C ARG A 394 -18.16 16.87 22.25
N TYR A 395 -17.54 17.38 23.31
CA TYR A 395 -17.19 18.77 23.48
C TYR A 395 -15.79 18.91 24.10
N SER A 396 -15.01 19.81 23.57
CA SER A 396 -13.84 20.41 24.23
C SER A 396 -13.65 21.80 23.61
N GLU A 397 -12.94 22.66 24.32
CA GLU A 397 -12.64 24.00 23.83
C GLU A 397 -11.74 23.98 22.59
N SER A 398 -10.85 22.99 22.51
CA SER A 398 -9.99 22.76 21.34
C SER A 398 -10.81 22.34 20.12
N LEU A 399 -11.81 21.45 20.30
CA LEU A 399 -12.72 21.07 19.23
C LEU A 399 -13.59 22.24 18.77
N LEU A 400 -14.08 23.07 19.71
CA LEU A 400 -14.87 24.24 19.37
C LEU A 400 -14.07 25.24 18.53
N ARG A 401 -12.81 25.49 18.89
CA ARG A 401 -11.91 26.34 18.07
C ARG A 401 -11.69 25.75 16.69
N ARG A 402 -11.39 24.47 16.60
CA ARG A 402 -11.17 23.76 15.34
C ARG A 402 -12.41 23.81 14.43
N ASP A 403 -13.61 23.63 15.02
CA ASP A 403 -14.86 23.72 14.27
C ASP A 403 -15.12 25.13 13.76
N ARG A 404 -14.84 26.17 14.58
CA ARG A 404 -14.87 27.55 14.13
C ARG A 404 -13.97 27.82 12.94
N ASP A 405 -12.72 27.37 13.02
CA ASP A 405 -11.74 27.56 11.95
C ASP A 405 -12.16 26.78 10.68
N ALA A 406 -12.71 25.58 10.84
CA ALA A 406 -13.23 24.81 9.72
C ALA A 406 -14.42 25.50 9.03
N ILE A 407 -15.30 26.13 9.80
CA ILE A 407 -16.41 26.91 9.26
C ILE A 407 -15.90 28.17 8.56
N VAL A 408 -14.97 28.91 9.16
CA VAL A 408 -14.33 30.08 8.53
C VAL A 408 -13.71 29.70 7.19
N ASN A 409 -12.91 28.63 7.16
CA ASN A 409 -12.28 28.15 5.94
C ASN A 409 -13.32 27.73 4.87
N LEU A 410 -14.44 27.09 5.29
CA LEU A 410 -15.51 26.71 4.37
C LEU A 410 -16.14 27.95 3.71
N TYR A 411 -16.39 28.99 4.45
CA TYR A 411 -16.95 30.25 3.93
C TYR A 411 -15.94 31.01 3.07
N GLN A 412 -14.68 31.11 3.52
CA GLN A 412 -13.63 31.80 2.78
C GLN A 412 -13.35 31.15 1.43
N SER A 413 -13.36 29.82 1.37
CA SER A 413 -13.22 29.08 0.10
C SER A 413 -14.41 29.29 -0.86
N ASN A 414 -15.49 29.90 -0.39
CA ASN A 414 -16.65 30.24 -1.20
C ASN A 414 -16.88 31.76 -1.32
N GLY A 415 -15.83 32.55 -1.13
CA GLY A 415 -15.82 33.98 -1.42
C GLY A 415 -16.25 34.88 -0.26
N PHE A 416 -16.52 34.36 0.92
CA PHE A 416 -16.88 35.18 2.09
C PHE A 416 -15.65 35.57 2.90
N LEU A 417 -14.85 36.47 2.38
CA LEU A 417 -13.53 36.81 2.96
C LEU A 417 -13.63 37.45 4.35
N ALA A 418 -14.70 38.14 4.64
CA ALA A 418 -14.93 38.85 5.90
C ALA A 418 -15.77 38.04 6.91
N VAL A 419 -15.95 36.73 6.69
CA VAL A 419 -16.72 35.87 7.58
C VAL A 419 -16.17 35.89 9.01
N LYS A 420 -17.06 35.96 9.99
CA LYS A 420 -16.74 35.84 11.41
C LYS A 420 -17.63 34.79 12.03
N VAL A 421 -17.05 33.91 12.82
CA VAL A 421 -17.79 32.87 13.54
C VAL A 421 -17.57 33.10 15.04
N ASN A 422 -18.61 33.51 15.73
CA ASN A 422 -18.64 33.69 17.17
C ASN A 422 -19.20 32.43 17.82
N SER A 423 -18.66 32.05 18.94
CA SER A 423 -19.17 30.90 19.71
C SER A 423 -19.53 31.34 21.13
N ARG A 424 -20.64 30.81 21.64
CA ARG A 424 -21.10 31.01 23.01
C ARG A 424 -21.58 29.68 23.55
N THR A 425 -21.23 29.40 24.79
CA THR A 425 -21.74 28.25 25.54
C THR A 425 -22.81 28.75 26.53
N GLN A 426 -23.85 27.94 26.76
CA GLN A 426 -24.88 28.21 27.73
C GLN A 426 -25.12 26.95 28.55
N GLU A 427 -24.89 27.07 29.86
CA GLU A 427 -25.27 26.10 30.89
C GLU A 427 -26.76 26.22 31.21
N ASN A 428 -27.27 25.20 31.92
CA ASN A 428 -28.68 25.13 32.33
C ASN A 428 -29.63 25.25 31.11
N TYR A 429 -29.27 24.67 29.99
CA TYR A 429 -30.08 24.76 28.79
C TYR A 429 -31.46 24.15 28.99
N ARG A 430 -32.51 24.93 28.64
CA ARG A 430 -33.92 24.59 28.86
C ARG A 430 -34.27 24.26 30.33
N GLY A 431 -33.59 24.89 31.27
CA GLY A 431 -33.82 24.70 32.71
C GLY A 431 -33.32 23.41 33.33
N LYS A 432 -32.44 22.67 32.60
CA LYS A 432 -31.79 21.47 33.12
C LYS A 432 -30.35 21.80 33.48
N PRO A 433 -29.95 21.67 34.78
CA PRO A 433 -28.60 22.05 35.22
C PRO A 433 -27.47 21.26 34.55
N GLU A 434 -27.75 20.06 34.07
CA GLU A 434 -26.77 19.19 33.42
C GLU A 434 -26.61 19.45 31.92
N ASP A 435 -27.53 20.19 31.28
CA ASP A 435 -27.56 20.40 29.84
C ASP A 435 -26.75 21.66 29.46
N LEU A 436 -25.75 21.45 28.59
CA LEU A 436 -24.98 22.52 27.92
C LEU A 436 -25.44 22.65 26.48
N ALA A 437 -25.56 23.89 26.00
CA ALA A 437 -25.73 24.18 24.60
C ALA A 437 -24.58 25.02 24.05
N VAL A 438 -24.16 24.74 22.82
CA VAL A 438 -23.20 25.54 22.07
C VAL A 438 -23.96 26.31 20.98
N PHE A 439 -23.76 27.61 20.93
CA PHE A 439 -24.30 28.47 19.91
C PHE A 439 -23.14 28.95 19.05
N LEU A 440 -23.30 28.79 17.74
CA LEU A 440 -22.38 29.29 16.72
C LEU A 440 -23.15 30.35 15.92
N GLU A 441 -22.71 31.58 16.03
CA GLU A 441 -23.28 32.71 15.26
C GLU A 441 -22.31 33.03 14.13
N ILE A 442 -22.81 32.88 12.92
CA ILE A 442 -22.05 33.12 11.69
C ILE A 442 -22.44 34.46 11.12
N GLN A 443 -21.49 35.34 10.98
CA GLN A 443 -21.65 36.61 10.27
C GLN A 443 -20.94 36.45 8.94
N GLU A 444 -21.69 36.06 7.89
CA GLU A 444 -21.13 35.68 6.60
C GLU A 444 -20.37 36.82 5.93
N GLY A 445 -20.88 38.06 6.10
CA GLY A 445 -20.38 39.20 5.35
C GLY A 445 -20.77 39.15 3.88
N PRO A 446 -20.28 40.07 3.04
CA PRO A 446 -20.56 40.07 1.61
C PRO A 446 -19.73 38.95 0.93
N GLN A 447 -20.38 38.26 0.00
CA GLN A 447 -19.67 37.30 -0.89
C GLN A 447 -18.96 38.06 -1.99
N SER A 448 -17.67 37.80 -2.16
CA SER A 448 -16.83 38.36 -3.22
C SER A 448 -16.79 37.44 -4.42
N PHE A 449 -16.93 38.00 -5.60
CA PHE A 449 -16.94 37.29 -6.87
C PHE A 449 -15.81 37.79 -7.79
N VAL A 450 -15.31 36.91 -8.64
CA VAL A 450 -14.42 37.32 -9.72
C VAL A 450 -15.20 38.14 -10.75
N ASN A 451 -14.75 39.37 -11.00
CA ASN A 451 -15.35 40.28 -12.03
C ASN A 451 -14.66 40.01 -13.38
N THR A 452 -13.35 40.07 -13.42
CA THR A 452 -12.53 39.76 -14.60
C THR A 452 -11.38 38.86 -14.18
N LEU A 453 -11.00 37.97 -15.08
CA LEU A 453 -9.77 37.23 -15.01
C LEU A 453 -8.96 37.55 -16.26
N ASP A 454 -7.85 38.23 -16.09
CA ASP A 454 -6.90 38.52 -17.13
C ASP A 454 -5.68 37.62 -16.97
N VAL A 455 -5.25 37.00 -18.07
CA VAL A 455 -4.13 36.04 -18.06
C VAL A 455 -3.14 36.43 -19.11
N GLU A 456 -1.94 36.77 -18.69
CA GLU A 456 -0.86 37.21 -19.55
C GLU A 456 0.31 36.20 -19.59
N GLY A 457 1.10 36.21 -20.68
CA GLY A 457 2.30 35.42 -20.81
C GLY A 457 2.11 33.98 -21.30
N ILE A 458 0.93 33.63 -21.82
CA ILE A 458 0.66 32.32 -22.44
C ILE A 458 0.94 32.40 -23.94
N GLU A 459 2.00 31.74 -24.42
CA GLU A 459 2.40 31.69 -25.83
C GLU A 459 2.26 30.26 -26.41
N HIS A 460 2.61 29.24 -25.65
CA HIS A 460 2.72 27.83 -26.10
C HIS A 460 1.55 26.93 -25.68
N LEU A 461 0.61 27.42 -24.86
CA LEU A 461 -0.61 26.70 -24.51
C LEU A 461 -1.85 27.32 -25.20
N ASP A 462 -2.86 26.49 -25.41
CA ASP A 462 -4.14 26.97 -25.91
C ASP A 462 -4.90 27.73 -24.79
N MET A 463 -4.96 29.07 -24.90
CA MET A 463 -5.63 29.96 -23.95
C MET A 463 -7.06 29.49 -23.61
N LYS A 464 -7.81 28.97 -24.60
CA LYS A 464 -9.20 28.53 -24.36
C LYS A 464 -9.23 27.29 -23.48
N LYS A 465 -8.29 26.36 -23.66
CA LYS A 465 -8.21 25.15 -22.82
C LYS A 465 -7.74 25.50 -21.42
N VAL A 466 -6.78 26.38 -21.29
CA VAL A 466 -6.32 26.88 -19.98
C VAL A 466 -7.49 27.52 -19.25
N LEU A 467 -8.15 28.54 -19.81
CA LEU A 467 -9.30 29.22 -19.19
C LEU A 467 -10.44 28.25 -18.85
N GLY A 468 -10.68 27.22 -19.68
CA GLY A 468 -11.69 26.19 -19.41
C GLY A 468 -11.35 25.24 -18.27
N SER A 469 -10.10 25.20 -17.82
CA SER A 469 -9.66 24.38 -16.70
C SER A 469 -9.55 25.12 -15.37
N LEU A 470 -9.75 26.45 -15.37
CA LEU A 470 -9.60 27.27 -14.18
C LEU A 470 -10.86 27.30 -13.33
N SER A 471 -10.65 27.45 -12.02
CA SER A 471 -11.71 27.59 -11.01
C SER A 471 -12.12 29.03 -10.78
N SER A 472 -11.19 30.01 -10.94
CA SER A 472 -11.39 31.43 -10.66
C SER A 472 -11.86 32.19 -11.91
N VAL A 473 -12.91 31.68 -12.57
CA VAL A 473 -13.45 32.34 -13.76
C VAL A 473 -14.50 33.41 -13.39
N GLN A 474 -14.80 34.32 -14.35
CA GLN A 474 -15.77 35.40 -14.16
C GLN A 474 -17.09 34.88 -13.61
N GLY A 475 -17.57 35.54 -12.53
CA GLY A 475 -18.86 35.24 -11.88
C GLY A 475 -18.77 34.14 -10.82
N GLN A 476 -17.66 33.45 -10.66
CA GLN A 476 -17.43 32.50 -9.58
C GLN A 476 -17.01 33.20 -8.28
N PRO A 477 -17.27 32.60 -7.12
CA PRO A 477 -16.77 33.12 -5.84
C PRO A 477 -15.23 33.23 -5.85
N PHE A 478 -14.71 34.34 -5.36
CA PHE A 478 -13.29 34.56 -5.22
C PHE A 478 -12.75 33.90 -3.96
N SER A 479 -11.71 33.07 -4.09
CA SER A 479 -10.94 32.59 -2.95
C SER A 479 -9.45 32.39 -3.35
N GLU A 480 -8.56 32.68 -2.42
CA GLU A 480 -7.11 32.41 -2.63
C GLU A 480 -6.83 30.93 -2.83
N PHE A 481 -7.64 30.05 -2.25
CA PHE A 481 -7.55 28.61 -2.49
C PHE A 481 -7.81 28.28 -3.96
N SER A 482 -8.83 28.89 -4.59
CA SER A 482 -9.11 28.69 -6.02
C SER A 482 -7.95 29.18 -6.89
N VAL A 483 -7.34 30.31 -6.53
CA VAL A 483 -6.15 30.83 -7.23
C VAL A 483 -4.97 29.86 -7.12
N ALA A 484 -4.76 29.26 -5.94
CA ALA A 484 -3.70 28.25 -5.77
C ALA A 484 -3.95 26.99 -6.61
N VAL A 485 -5.22 26.54 -6.70
CA VAL A 485 -5.60 25.42 -7.58
C VAL A 485 -5.37 25.77 -9.06
N ASP A 486 -5.73 27.00 -9.46
CA ASP A 486 -5.50 27.48 -10.82
C ASP A 486 -4.01 27.53 -11.16
N ARG A 487 -3.17 28.06 -10.25
CA ARG A 487 -1.72 28.04 -10.37
C ARG A 487 -1.20 26.63 -10.63
N ASP A 488 -1.58 25.69 -9.77
CA ASP A 488 -1.11 24.30 -9.86
C ASP A 488 -1.60 23.65 -11.17
N THR A 489 -2.82 23.97 -11.60
CA THR A 489 -3.39 23.51 -12.88
C THR A 489 -2.65 24.05 -14.09
N ILE A 490 -2.33 25.35 -14.09
CA ILE A 490 -1.58 26.00 -15.17
C ILE A 490 -0.15 25.47 -15.23
N LEU A 491 0.56 25.45 -14.09
CA LEU A 491 1.94 24.99 -14.02
C LEU A 491 2.07 23.52 -14.42
N ALA A 492 1.13 22.66 -14.01
CA ALA A 492 1.11 21.26 -14.43
C ALA A 492 1.01 21.10 -15.96
N GLN A 493 0.18 21.93 -16.62
CA GLN A 493 0.09 21.92 -18.09
C GLN A 493 1.39 22.36 -18.76
N TYR A 494 2.08 23.35 -18.20
CA TYR A 494 3.40 23.78 -18.69
C TYR A 494 4.46 22.72 -18.46
N PHE A 495 4.53 22.14 -17.27
CA PHE A 495 5.48 21.07 -16.96
C PHE A 495 5.30 19.88 -17.90
N ASP A 496 4.05 19.49 -18.20
CA ASP A 496 3.75 18.43 -19.16
C ASP A 496 4.13 18.76 -20.62
N LYS A 497 4.32 20.04 -20.91
CA LYS A 497 4.82 20.51 -22.21
C LYS A 497 6.34 20.78 -22.21
N GLY A 498 7.04 20.40 -21.14
CA GLY A 498 8.49 20.53 -21.03
C GLY A 498 8.97 21.90 -20.57
N PHE A 499 8.12 22.75 -20.04
CA PHE A 499 8.53 24.05 -19.49
C PHE A 499 8.79 23.91 -17.98
N ALA A 500 9.89 23.26 -17.62
CA ALA A 500 10.25 22.96 -16.25
C ALA A 500 10.41 24.18 -15.34
N ASN A 501 10.76 25.33 -15.92
CA ASN A 501 11.03 26.59 -15.22
C ASN A 501 9.85 27.58 -15.29
N ALA A 502 8.67 27.13 -15.69
CA ALA A 502 7.49 27.99 -15.73
C ALA A 502 7.14 28.50 -14.33
N THR A 503 6.87 29.80 -14.24
CA THR A 503 6.45 30.44 -13.00
C THR A 503 5.11 31.12 -13.15
N PHE A 504 4.40 31.27 -12.04
CA PHE A 504 3.09 31.89 -11.98
C PHE A 504 3.06 32.94 -10.87
N GLU A 505 2.68 34.15 -11.23
CA GLU A 505 2.44 35.24 -10.32
C GLU A 505 0.99 35.70 -10.46
N TRP A 506 0.43 36.24 -9.43
CA TRP A 506 -0.91 36.79 -9.46
C TRP A 506 -1.08 38.02 -8.59
N ASN A 507 -2.01 38.86 -8.97
CA ASN A 507 -2.48 39.93 -8.13
C ASN A 507 -4.00 40.07 -8.23
N SER A 508 -4.57 40.74 -7.25
CA SER A 508 -5.99 41.02 -7.22
C SER A 508 -6.23 42.49 -6.87
N GLN A 509 -7.19 43.11 -7.54
CA GLN A 509 -7.60 44.47 -7.29
C GLN A 509 -9.12 44.53 -7.05
N PRO A 510 -9.58 45.35 -6.09
CA PRO A 510 -11.01 45.61 -5.93
C PRO A 510 -11.60 46.20 -7.23
N SER A 511 -12.64 45.61 -7.75
CA SER A 511 -13.33 46.11 -8.91
C SER A 511 -14.17 47.37 -8.54
N PRO A 512 -14.41 48.31 -9.46
CA PRO A 512 -15.39 49.40 -9.27
C PRO A 512 -16.79 48.91 -8.90
N ARG A 513 -17.13 47.67 -9.20
CA ARG A 513 -18.40 47.04 -8.79
C ARG A 513 -18.27 46.50 -7.36
N PRO A 514 -19.27 46.74 -6.49
CA PRO A 514 -19.18 46.26 -5.12
C PRO A 514 -19.10 44.74 -5.06
N ASN A 515 -18.31 44.22 -4.10
CA ASN A 515 -18.10 42.78 -3.84
C ASN A 515 -17.56 42.03 -5.05
N ARG A 516 -16.73 42.67 -5.88
CA ARG A 516 -16.06 42.02 -7.00
C ARG A 516 -14.58 42.34 -6.99
N VAL A 517 -13.80 41.36 -7.49
CA VAL A 517 -12.35 41.41 -7.57
C VAL A 517 -11.92 41.15 -9.00
N ASP A 518 -11.04 41.99 -9.50
CA ASP A 518 -10.37 41.79 -10.79
C ASP A 518 -9.08 41.02 -10.53
N LEU A 519 -8.92 39.85 -11.17
CA LEU A 519 -7.74 38.99 -11.06
C LEU A 519 -6.86 39.15 -12.27
N HIS A 520 -5.59 39.17 -12.02
CA HIS A 520 -4.56 39.20 -13.04
C HIS A 520 -3.52 38.12 -12.78
N TYR A 521 -3.34 37.19 -13.73
CA TYR A 521 -2.38 36.11 -13.71
C TYR A 521 -1.27 36.42 -14.70
N ILE A 522 -0.03 36.27 -14.26
CA ILE A 522 1.17 36.49 -15.05
C ILE A 522 1.96 35.21 -15.09
N ILE A 523 2.16 34.69 -16.28
CA ILE A 523 2.90 33.45 -16.50
C ILE A 523 4.23 33.79 -17.20
N HIS A 524 5.30 33.22 -16.69
CA HIS A 524 6.60 33.23 -17.36
C HIS A 524 6.92 31.77 -17.74
N GLU A 525 6.82 31.48 -19.03
CA GLU A 525 6.92 30.10 -19.52
C GLU A 525 8.33 29.50 -19.34
N GLY A 526 9.37 30.32 -19.48
CA GLY A 526 10.75 29.83 -19.47
C GLY A 526 11.14 29.13 -20.77
N GLN A 527 12.22 28.36 -20.71
CA GLN A 527 12.72 27.58 -21.84
C GLN A 527 12.05 26.23 -21.90
N GLN A 528 11.61 25.81 -23.09
CA GLN A 528 11.07 24.47 -23.30
C GLN A 528 12.19 23.44 -23.37
N GLU A 529 12.04 22.32 -22.67
CA GLU A 529 12.96 21.19 -22.65
C GLU A 529 12.36 20.00 -23.38
N PHE A 530 13.22 19.24 -24.07
CA PHE A 530 12.85 18.08 -24.89
C PHE A 530 13.65 16.84 -24.49
N VAL A 531 13.10 15.69 -24.80
CA VAL A 531 13.76 14.40 -24.60
C VAL A 531 14.73 14.15 -25.74
N ARG A 532 16.03 14.22 -25.51
CA ARG A 532 17.04 13.82 -26.48
C ARG A 532 17.03 12.33 -26.72
N LYS A 533 17.02 11.54 -25.65
CA LYS A 533 16.92 10.08 -25.67
C LYS A 533 16.56 9.53 -24.31
N VAL A 534 15.86 8.40 -24.31
CA VAL A 534 15.63 7.60 -23.09
C VAL A 534 16.70 6.53 -22.98
N LEU A 535 17.39 6.46 -21.87
CA LEU A 535 18.47 5.52 -21.59
C LEU A 535 18.04 4.57 -20.46
N VAL A 536 18.16 3.27 -20.71
CA VAL A 536 17.74 2.23 -19.77
C VAL A 536 18.96 1.40 -19.38
N SER A 537 19.16 1.23 -18.08
CA SER A 537 20.23 0.42 -17.49
C SER A 537 19.69 -0.64 -16.55
N GLY A 538 20.51 -1.65 -16.20
CA GLY A 538 20.21 -2.65 -15.18
C GLY A 538 19.51 -3.91 -15.66
N LEU A 539 19.21 -4.07 -16.95
CA LEU A 539 18.64 -5.28 -17.52
C LEU A 539 19.66 -6.43 -17.52
N LYS A 540 19.23 -7.62 -17.02
CA LYS A 540 20.05 -8.84 -16.97
C LYS A 540 19.38 -10.00 -17.70
N TYR A 541 18.09 -10.19 -17.49
CA TYR A 541 17.31 -11.32 -18.02
C TYR A 541 16.07 -10.87 -18.79
N THR A 542 15.55 -9.67 -18.47
CA THR A 542 14.39 -9.08 -19.15
C THR A 542 14.81 -8.62 -20.54
N ARG A 543 14.00 -8.93 -21.53
CA ARG A 543 14.27 -8.50 -22.91
C ARG A 543 14.10 -7.00 -23.05
N PRO A 544 15.04 -6.31 -23.73
CA PRO A 544 14.93 -4.86 -23.94
C PRO A 544 13.66 -4.43 -24.67
N GLU A 545 13.15 -5.27 -25.59
CA GLU A 545 11.94 -4.99 -26.35
C GLU A 545 10.71 -4.86 -25.44
N LEU A 546 10.66 -5.66 -24.36
CA LEU A 546 9.59 -5.55 -23.36
C LEU A 546 9.62 -4.21 -22.63
N VAL A 547 10.80 -3.71 -22.32
CA VAL A 547 10.96 -2.40 -21.66
C VAL A 547 10.64 -1.27 -22.66
N ASN A 548 11.22 -1.30 -23.86
CA ASN A 548 11.04 -0.26 -24.86
C ASN A 548 9.58 -0.04 -25.24
N ARG A 549 8.76 -1.09 -25.31
CA ARG A 549 7.32 -0.99 -25.56
C ARG A 549 6.53 -0.30 -24.46
N ASN A 550 7.10 -0.21 -23.26
CA ASN A 550 6.47 0.41 -22.09
C ASN A 550 6.96 1.83 -21.83
N LEU A 551 7.91 2.32 -22.62
CA LEU A 551 8.31 3.73 -22.59
C LEU A 551 7.20 4.57 -23.20
N THR A 552 6.81 5.65 -22.53
CA THR A 552 5.82 6.61 -23.01
C THR A 552 6.45 7.82 -23.67
N LEU A 553 7.76 7.96 -23.53
CA LEU A 553 8.56 9.06 -24.05
C LEU A 553 9.40 8.59 -25.26
N ASN A 554 9.45 9.42 -26.28
CA ASN A 554 10.30 9.23 -27.45
C ASN A 554 11.29 10.41 -27.58
N SER A 555 12.33 10.22 -28.38
CA SER A 555 13.23 11.31 -28.72
C SER A 555 12.49 12.41 -29.48
N GLY A 556 12.68 13.67 -29.07
CA GLY A 556 11.98 14.83 -29.58
C GLY A 556 10.67 15.19 -28.88
N ASP A 557 10.15 14.35 -28.00
CA ASP A 557 8.98 14.69 -27.20
C ASP A 557 9.31 15.78 -26.16
N PRO A 558 8.37 16.64 -25.79
CA PRO A 558 8.53 17.54 -24.65
C PRO A 558 8.86 16.75 -23.37
N LEU A 559 9.73 17.29 -22.53
CA LEU A 559 10.14 16.65 -21.27
C LEU A 559 9.00 16.73 -20.24
N SER A 560 8.07 15.79 -20.28
CA SER A 560 6.89 15.73 -19.41
C SER A 560 7.14 14.88 -18.16
N PRO A 561 7.09 15.45 -16.93
CA PRO A 561 7.19 14.71 -15.68
C PRO A 561 6.10 13.63 -15.53
N THR A 562 4.90 13.91 -16.03
CA THR A 562 3.80 12.94 -16.04
C THR A 562 4.12 11.72 -16.86
N GLN A 563 4.65 11.89 -18.08
CA GLN A 563 5.04 10.76 -18.92
C GLN A 563 6.24 9.99 -18.36
N ILE A 564 7.20 10.69 -17.73
CA ILE A 564 8.33 10.06 -17.03
C ILE A 564 7.82 9.15 -15.91
N THR A 565 6.90 9.67 -15.10
CA THR A 565 6.27 8.90 -13.99
C THR A 565 5.37 7.77 -14.50
N ASP A 566 4.64 8.00 -15.59
CA ASP A 566 3.81 6.97 -16.22
C ASP A 566 4.65 5.81 -16.76
N THR A 567 5.81 6.11 -17.36
CA THR A 567 6.76 5.09 -17.77
C THR A 567 7.26 4.29 -16.56
N GLN A 568 7.66 4.97 -15.50
CA GLN A 568 8.09 4.31 -14.25
C GLN A 568 7.00 3.37 -13.72
N ARG A 569 5.76 3.84 -13.66
CA ARG A 569 4.60 3.05 -13.21
C ARG A 569 4.37 1.84 -14.11
N LYS A 570 4.35 2.02 -15.45
CA LYS A 570 4.17 0.92 -16.41
C LYS A 570 5.26 -0.14 -16.29
N LEU A 571 6.51 0.28 -16.11
CA LEU A 571 7.63 -0.64 -15.91
C LEU A 571 7.51 -1.39 -14.57
N TYR A 572 7.09 -0.70 -13.51
CA TYR A 572 6.85 -1.32 -12.21
C TYR A 572 5.68 -2.31 -12.25
N ASP A 573 4.60 -1.96 -12.95
CA ASP A 573 3.39 -2.78 -13.13
C ASP A 573 3.64 -4.08 -13.94
N LEU A 574 4.79 -4.19 -14.62
CA LEU A 574 5.24 -5.46 -15.21
C LEU A 574 5.47 -6.55 -14.14
N GLY A 575 5.70 -6.16 -12.88
CA GLY A 575 5.97 -7.08 -11.77
C GLY A 575 7.30 -7.83 -11.87
N VAL A 576 8.17 -7.46 -12.83
CA VAL A 576 9.49 -8.07 -13.04
C VAL A 576 10.64 -7.23 -12.50
N PHE A 577 10.36 -6.02 -12.06
CA PHE A 577 11.32 -5.12 -11.44
C PHE A 577 10.98 -4.91 -9.96
N SER A 578 11.99 -4.98 -9.11
CA SER A 578 11.88 -4.65 -7.68
C SER A 578 12.04 -3.17 -7.41
N ARG A 579 12.72 -2.46 -8.32
CA ARG A 579 12.95 -1.01 -8.26
C ARG A 579 13.04 -0.47 -9.69
N VAL A 580 12.48 0.70 -9.89
CA VAL A 580 12.55 1.48 -11.12
C VAL A 580 12.88 2.90 -10.72
N ASP A 581 14.14 3.29 -10.84
CA ASP A 581 14.59 4.63 -10.55
C ASP A 581 14.62 5.44 -11.85
N GLN A 582 14.22 6.71 -11.76
CA GLN A 582 14.20 7.65 -12.87
C GLN A 582 15.02 8.87 -12.53
N ALA A 583 15.66 9.45 -13.52
CA ALA A 583 16.37 10.72 -13.38
C ALA A 583 16.46 11.45 -14.72
N ILE A 584 16.70 12.75 -14.65
CA ILE A 584 17.07 13.58 -15.78
C ILE A 584 18.57 13.83 -15.66
N GLN A 585 19.32 13.56 -16.72
CA GLN A 585 20.75 13.83 -16.73
C GLN A 585 20.98 15.33 -16.90
N ASN A 586 21.84 15.89 -16.05
CA ASN A 586 22.19 17.30 -16.04
C ASN A 586 20.95 18.21 -15.95
N PRO A 587 20.16 18.07 -14.86
CA PRO A 587 18.88 18.80 -14.74
C PRO A 587 19.08 20.33 -14.72
N ASP A 588 20.19 20.80 -14.14
CA ASP A 588 20.49 22.22 -13.93
C ASP A 588 21.24 22.90 -15.11
N GLY A 589 21.57 22.12 -16.14
CA GLY A 589 22.26 22.69 -17.31
C GLY A 589 21.29 23.37 -18.28
N ASP A 590 21.70 24.46 -18.89
CA ASP A 590 20.87 25.31 -19.80
C ASP A 590 20.53 24.67 -21.15
N MET A 591 20.93 23.41 -21.39
CA MET A 591 20.63 22.73 -22.66
C MET A 591 19.17 22.29 -22.70
N PRO A 592 18.42 22.58 -23.79
CA PRO A 592 17.02 22.21 -23.91
C PRO A 592 16.82 20.69 -24.08
N ASP A 593 17.80 20.00 -24.66
CA ASP A 593 17.70 18.56 -24.92
C ASP A 593 18.28 17.75 -23.76
N LYS A 594 17.42 17.02 -23.06
CA LYS A 594 17.78 16.24 -21.88
C LYS A 594 17.75 14.73 -22.16
N TYR A 595 18.63 13.98 -21.50
CA TYR A 595 18.52 12.54 -21.43
C TYR A 595 17.66 12.14 -20.25
N VAL A 596 16.72 11.21 -20.47
CA VAL A 596 15.92 10.61 -19.39
C VAL A 596 16.50 9.23 -19.09
N LEU A 597 16.82 8.98 -17.84
CA LEU A 597 17.46 7.76 -17.34
C LEU A 597 16.44 6.89 -16.61
N TYR A 598 16.44 5.58 -16.87
CA TYR A 598 15.78 4.58 -16.04
C TYR A 598 16.79 3.53 -15.62
N GLN A 599 17.01 3.38 -14.32
CA GLN A 599 17.75 2.27 -13.74
C GLN A 599 16.77 1.24 -13.20
N LEU A 600 16.88 0.00 -13.69
CA LEU A 600 15.98 -1.10 -13.41
C LEU A 600 16.68 -2.17 -12.58
N ASP A 601 16.12 -2.51 -11.42
CA ASP A 601 16.54 -3.67 -10.66
C ASP A 601 15.55 -4.80 -10.87
N GLU A 602 16.00 -5.89 -11.48
CA GLU A 602 15.13 -7.04 -11.71
C GLU A 602 14.74 -7.73 -10.39
N ALA A 603 13.46 -8.05 -10.25
CA ALA A 603 12.92 -8.78 -9.12
C ALA A 603 13.43 -10.22 -9.09
N ARG A 604 13.33 -10.87 -7.94
CA ARG A 604 13.68 -12.28 -7.80
C ARG A 604 12.81 -13.13 -8.71
N ARG A 605 13.45 -13.93 -9.55
CA ARG A 605 12.74 -14.79 -10.50
C ARG A 605 12.04 -15.98 -9.83
N TYR A 606 12.51 -16.44 -8.71
CA TYR A 606 11.92 -17.54 -7.96
C TYR A 606 11.35 -17.04 -6.65
N SER A 607 10.12 -17.44 -6.36
CA SER A 607 9.49 -17.27 -5.05
C SER A 607 9.03 -18.62 -4.54
N VAL A 608 9.29 -18.89 -3.27
CA VAL A 608 8.82 -20.07 -2.57
C VAL A 608 8.16 -19.60 -1.28
N ALA A 609 6.90 -19.95 -1.10
CA ALA A 609 6.16 -19.67 0.10
C ALA A 609 5.65 -20.98 0.72
N PHE A 610 5.73 -21.07 2.04
CA PHE A 610 5.18 -22.19 2.81
C PHE A 610 4.09 -21.64 3.73
N GLY A 611 2.95 -22.36 3.78
CA GLY A 611 1.85 -22.06 4.68
C GLY A 611 1.54 -23.27 5.56
N VAL A 612 1.25 -23.00 6.82
CA VAL A 612 0.72 -23.99 7.76
C VAL A 612 -0.58 -23.43 8.31
N GLY A 613 -1.62 -24.22 8.29
CA GLY A 613 -2.95 -23.85 8.77
C GLY A 613 -3.70 -25.04 9.34
N ALA A 614 -4.90 -24.79 9.78
CA ALA A 614 -5.83 -25.81 10.20
C ALA A 614 -7.26 -25.37 9.91
N GLU A 615 -8.10 -26.35 9.66
CA GLU A 615 -9.53 -26.16 9.45
C GLU A 615 -10.31 -26.87 10.56
N LEU A 616 -11.32 -26.21 11.09
CA LEU A 616 -12.28 -26.75 12.03
C LEU A 616 -13.61 -26.87 11.29
N GLY A 617 -14.08 -28.08 11.05
CA GLY A 617 -15.30 -28.31 10.28
C GLY A 617 -16.08 -29.52 10.79
N ARG A 618 -17.34 -29.62 10.40
CA ARG A 618 -18.22 -30.78 10.68
C ARG A 618 -18.23 -31.75 9.51
N ILE A 619 -17.04 -32.16 9.05
CA ILE A 619 -16.86 -33.08 7.93
C ILE A 619 -16.57 -34.51 8.43
N GLY A 620 -16.10 -34.63 9.65
CA GLY A 620 -15.69 -35.88 10.28
C GLY A 620 -16.77 -36.90 10.44
N GLY A 621 -16.37 -38.14 10.63
CA GLY A 621 -17.18 -39.34 10.82
C GLY A 621 -16.35 -40.56 10.50
N CYS A 622 -16.87 -41.78 10.71
CA CYS A 622 -16.15 -42.98 10.35
C CYS A 622 -16.17 -43.19 8.81
N ASN A 623 -15.06 -43.75 8.24
CA ASN A 623 -14.91 -43.86 6.79
C ASN A 623 -15.90 -44.88 6.16
N ASP A 624 -16.17 -45.95 6.86
CA ASP A 624 -16.98 -47.07 6.32
C ASP A 624 -18.40 -47.13 6.85
N CYS A 625 -18.86 -46.12 7.61
CA CYS A 625 -20.18 -46.03 8.16
C CYS A 625 -21.04 -44.91 7.61
N LEU A 626 -22.33 -45.13 7.59
CA LEU A 626 -23.34 -44.19 7.16
C LEU A 626 -23.87 -43.33 8.33
N ASP A 627 -23.17 -43.36 9.46
CA ASP A 627 -23.54 -42.58 10.65
C ASP A 627 -23.23 -41.07 10.45
N ALA A 628 -24.00 -40.27 11.16
CA ALA A 628 -23.78 -38.81 11.23
C ALA A 628 -23.77 -38.14 9.84
N ALA A 629 -24.90 -38.27 9.11
CA ALA A 629 -25.07 -37.57 7.83
C ALA A 629 -24.78 -36.06 7.88
N THR A 630 -24.98 -35.41 9.05
CA THR A 630 -24.62 -33.99 9.29
C THR A 630 -23.16 -33.76 9.62
N GLY A 631 -22.33 -34.81 9.65
CA GLY A 631 -20.90 -34.76 9.99
C GLY A 631 -20.61 -34.59 11.48
N ALA A 632 -19.45 -35.07 11.91
CA ALA A 632 -18.87 -34.85 13.24
C ALA A 632 -17.84 -33.72 13.20
N ALA A 633 -17.68 -32.99 14.30
CA ALA A 633 -16.65 -31.96 14.42
C ALA A 633 -15.26 -32.58 14.33
N GLY A 634 -14.39 -31.97 13.50
CA GLY A 634 -13.03 -32.44 13.29
C GLY A 634 -12.05 -31.28 13.19
N PHE A 635 -10.78 -31.60 13.41
CA PHE A 635 -9.64 -30.69 13.23
C PHE A 635 -8.76 -31.24 12.12
N TYR A 636 -8.53 -30.42 11.09
CA TYR A 636 -7.85 -30.83 9.86
C TYR A 636 -6.62 -29.95 9.63
N PRO A 637 -5.41 -30.42 9.98
CA PRO A 637 -4.19 -29.67 9.69
C PRO A 637 -3.95 -29.60 8.19
N ARG A 638 -3.43 -28.45 7.74
CA ARG A 638 -3.15 -28.15 6.33
C ARG A 638 -1.76 -27.59 6.15
N VAL A 639 -1.06 -28.04 5.14
CA VAL A 639 0.22 -27.52 4.69
C VAL A 639 0.09 -27.09 3.23
N SER A 640 0.59 -25.94 2.89
CA SER A 640 0.63 -25.46 1.51
C SER A 640 2.04 -25.03 1.12
N MET A 641 2.36 -25.19 -0.14
CA MET A 641 3.60 -24.73 -0.74
C MET A 641 3.28 -24.09 -2.09
N ASP A 642 3.73 -22.86 -2.27
CA ASP A 642 3.66 -22.13 -3.53
C ASP A 642 5.07 -21.92 -4.06
N VAL A 643 5.31 -22.36 -5.28
CA VAL A 643 6.56 -22.12 -6.02
C VAL A 643 6.22 -21.39 -7.30
N ALA A 644 6.80 -20.21 -7.51
CA ALA A 644 6.63 -19.49 -8.74
C ALA A 644 7.97 -19.08 -9.37
N ARG A 645 8.02 -19.11 -10.68
CA ARG A 645 9.08 -18.54 -11.50
C ARG A 645 8.51 -17.42 -12.32
N ASN A 646 8.90 -16.20 -11.96
CA ASN A 646 8.53 -14.98 -12.65
C ASN A 646 9.49 -14.68 -13.79
N ASN A 647 9.07 -13.84 -14.71
CA ASN A 647 9.84 -13.37 -15.84
C ASN A 647 10.44 -14.52 -16.68
N LEU A 648 9.61 -15.51 -16.99
CA LEU A 648 10.02 -16.64 -17.82
C LEU A 648 10.37 -16.10 -19.23
N TRP A 649 11.53 -16.51 -19.74
CA TRP A 649 12.10 -16.07 -21.03
C TRP A 649 12.34 -14.55 -21.16
N GLY A 650 12.29 -13.79 -20.06
CA GLY A 650 12.45 -12.33 -20.09
C GLY A 650 11.24 -11.55 -20.64
N LEU A 651 10.05 -12.19 -20.67
CA LEU A 651 8.82 -11.67 -21.27
C LEU A 651 7.73 -11.33 -20.23
N ALA A 652 8.08 -11.28 -18.94
CA ALA A 652 7.15 -11.11 -17.81
C ALA A 652 6.12 -12.25 -17.66
N HIS A 653 6.32 -13.40 -18.31
CA HIS A 653 5.46 -14.56 -18.10
C HIS A 653 5.77 -15.22 -16.75
N THR A 654 4.76 -15.83 -16.16
CA THR A 654 4.89 -16.50 -14.85
C THR A 654 4.40 -17.95 -14.95
N ILE A 655 5.18 -18.87 -14.40
CA ILE A 655 4.72 -20.22 -14.13
C ILE A 655 4.74 -20.45 -12.63
N SER A 656 3.63 -20.96 -12.08
CA SER A 656 3.50 -21.22 -10.65
C SER A 656 2.89 -22.60 -10.40
N LEU A 657 3.39 -23.26 -9.37
CA LEU A 657 2.84 -24.51 -8.84
C LEU A 657 2.43 -24.26 -7.40
N ARG A 658 1.12 -24.34 -7.14
CA ARG A 658 0.54 -24.28 -5.81
C ARG A 658 0.12 -25.67 -5.39
N THR A 659 0.59 -26.13 -4.24
CA THR A 659 0.21 -27.41 -3.66
C THR A 659 -0.37 -27.21 -2.28
N GLN A 660 -1.40 -27.99 -1.97
CA GLN A 660 -2.05 -27.99 -0.68
C GLN A 660 -2.30 -29.43 -0.27
N PHE A 661 -1.94 -29.75 0.96
CA PHE A 661 -2.09 -31.07 1.54
C PHE A 661 -2.77 -30.97 2.89
N SER A 662 -3.90 -31.62 3.01
CA SER A 662 -4.60 -31.87 4.26
C SER A 662 -5.15 -33.30 4.25
N THR A 663 -5.77 -33.73 5.35
CA THR A 663 -6.49 -35.01 5.38
C THR A 663 -7.78 -34.97 4.56
N LEU A 664 -8.33 -33.76 4.33
CA LEU A 664 -9.55 -33.55 3.53
C LEU A 664 -9.26 -33.26 2.08
N GLU A 665 -8.15 -32.62 1.75
CA GLU A 665 -7.88 -32.13 0.39
C GLU A 665 -6.40 -32.30 0.03
N GLN A 666 -6.15 -32.85 -1.16
CA GLN A 666 -4.85 -32.89 -1.82
C GLN A 666 -4.96 -32.21 -3.15
N ARG A 667 -4.43 -31.01 -3.25
CA ARG A 667 -4.56 -30.16 -4.44
C ARG A 667 -3.22 -29.75 -5.00
N ALA A 668 -3.09 -29.81 -6.31
CA ALA A 668 -1.95 -29.28 -7.05
C ALA A 668 -2.48 -28.45 -8.23
N LEU A 669 -2.13 -27.17 -8.28
CA LEU A 669 -2.51 -26.24 -9.35
C LEU A 669 -1.23 -25.73 -10.03
N LEU A 670 -1.04 -26.13 -11.28
CA LEU A 670 -0.04 -25.56 -12.17
C LEU A 670 -0.70 -24.44 -12.99
N ASN A 671 -0.11 -23.25 -12.94
CA ASN A 671 -0.61 -22.10 -13.70
C ASN A 671 0.53 -21.44 -14.47
N TYR A 672 0.31 -21.27 -15.77
CA TYR A 672 1.15 -20.44 -16.63
C TYR A 672 0.35 -19.22 -17.03
N SER A 673 0.90 -18.02 -16.79
CA SER A 673 0.27 -16.75 -17.10
C SER A 673 1.11 -15.96 -18.09
N TRP A 674 0.46 -15.49 -19.14
CA TRP A 674 1.00 -14.59 -20.14
C TRP A 674 0.25 -13.26 -20.07
N PRO A 675 0.72 -12.32 -19.23
CA PRO A 675 0.15 -10.99 -19.16
C PRO A 675 0.43 -10.22 -20.45
N ARG A 676 -0.41 -9.27 -20.76
CA ARG A 676 -0.31 -8.46 -21.99
C ARG A 676 -0.28 -9.31 -23.27
N PHE A 677 -1.21 -10.25 -23.32
CA PHE A 677 -1.36 -11.10 -24.50
C PHE A 677 -1.57 -10.24 -25.75
N GLU A 678 -0.78 -10.52 -26.81
CA GLU A 678 -0.79 -9.72 -28.06
C GLU A 678 -0.47 -8.23 -27.84
N ASP A 679 0.45 -7.92 -26.91
CA ASP A 679 0.84 -6.55 -26.55
C ASP A 679 -0.32 -5.67 -26.02
N ASN A 680 -1.41 -6.27 -25.61
CA ASN A 680 -2.55 -5.56 -25.06
C ASN A 680 -2.58 -5.62 -23.54
N ASP A 681 -2.38 -4.47 -22.89
CA ASP A 681 -2.37 -4.32 -21.44
C ASP A 681 -3.66 -4.79 -20.74
N LYS A 682 -4.74 -4.92 -21.49
CA LYS A 682 -6.05 -5.35 -21.01
C LYS A 682 -6.27 -6.86 -21.11
N LEU A 683 -5.37 -7.58 -21.80
CA LEU A 683 -5.51 -9.01 -22.03
C LEU A 683 -4.47 -9.82 -21.26
N THR A 684 -4.93 -10.89 -20.63
CA THR A 684 -4.05 -11.89 -20.00
C THR A 684 -4.51 -13.28 -20.41
N LEU A 685 -3.62 -14.05 -21.04
CA LEU A 685 -3.85 -15.45 -21.37
C LEU A 685 -3.23 -16.34 -20.29
N SER A 686 -3.99 -17.32 -19.79
CA SER A 686 -3.48 -18.26 -18.80
C SER A 686 -3.85 -19.70 -19.14
N PHE A 687 -2.93 -20.60 -18.82
CA PHE A 687 -3.12 -22.05 -18.93
C PHE A 687 -3.04 -22.66 -17.54
N THR A 688 -4.03 -23.45 -17.16
CA THR A 688 -4.08 -24.07 -15.83
C THR A 688 -4.20 -25.57 -15.95
N GLY A 689 -3.46 -26.28 -15.10
CA GLY A 689 -3.61 -27.72 -14.86
C GLY A 689 -3.92 -27.93 -13.39
N LEU A 690 -5.02 -28.59 -13.07
CA LEU A 690 -5.48 -28.85 -11.72
C LEU A 690 -5.58 -30.35 -11.46
N PHE A 691 -4.96 -30.80 -10.39
CA PHE A 691 -5.26 -32.06 -9.72
C PHE A 691 -5.87 -31.75 -8.35
N ASP A 692 -7.04 -32.32 -8.07
CA ASP A 692 -7.78 -32.10 -6.84
C ASP A 692 -8.39 -33.42 -6.36
N ASN A 693 -7.94 -33.94 -5.23
CA ASN A 693 -8.51 -35.10 -4.55
C ASN A 693 -9.08 -34.60 -3.21
N SER A 694 -10.39 -34.55 -3.13
CA SER A 694 -11.12 -33.94 -2.01
C SER A 694 -12.11 -34.89 -1.35
N LYS A 695 -12.22 -34.74 -0.02
CA LYS A 695 -13.13 -35.44 0.90
C LYS A 695 -13.91 -34.43 1.75
N ASP A 696 -14.06 -33.22 1.27
CA ASP A 696 -14.74 -32.12 1.96
C ASP A 696 -16.25 -32.24 1.97
N ILE A 697 -16.81 -32.94 0.98
CA ILE A 697 -18.24 -33.26 0.91
C ILE A 697 -18.48 -34.61 1.56
N ARG A 698 -19.33 -34.63 2.57
CA ARG A 698 -19.58 -35.82 3.38
C ARG A 698 -20.17 -37.03 2.59
N THR A 699 -20.89 -36.76 1.52
CA THR A 699 -21.58 -37.74 0.69
C THR A 699 -20.66 -38.62 -0.14
N TYR A 700 -19.52 -38.05 -0.59
CA TYR A 700 -18.57 -38.71 -1.50
C TYR A 700 -17.19 -38.11 -1.43
N ASN A 701 -16.20 -38.86 -1.86
CA ASN A 701 -14.89 -38.37 -2.20
C ASN A 701 -14.80 -38.19 -3.72
N TYR A 702 -14.05 -37.17 -4.19
CA TYR A 702 -13.84 -37.00 -5.62
C TYR A 702 -12.39 -36.73 -5.97
N THR A 703 -12.01 -37.18 -7.18
CA THR A 703 -10.74 -36.81 -7.81
C THR A 703 -11.04 -36.10 -9.11
N ARG A 704 -10.51 -34.89 -9.27
CA ARG A 704 -10.63 -34.06 -10.46
C ARG A 704 -9.28 -33.82 -11.07
N LEU A 705 -9.16 -34.09 -12.36
CA LEU A 705 -8.04 -33.66 -13.20
C LEU A 705 -8.59 -32.71 -14.25
N GLU A 706 -8.10 -31.47 -14.28
CA GLU A 706 -8.61 -30.42 -15.16
C GLU A 706 -7.48 -29.72 -15.90
N GLY A 707 -7.67 -29.50 -17.19
CA GLY A 707 -6.87 -28.57 -18.01
C GLY A 707 -7.76 -27.43 -18.48
N ALA A 708 -7.30 -26.17 -18.38
CA ALA A 708 -8.07 -25.03 -18.83
C ALA A 708 -7.21 -23.95 -19.48
N VAL A 709 -7.81 -23.26 -20.44
CA VAL A 709 -7.29 -22.05 -21.06
C VAL A 709 -8.23 -20.91 -20.74
N GLN A 710 -7.70 -19.80 -20.27
CA GLN A 710 -8.49 -18.64 -19.90
C GLN A 710 -7.89 -17.35 -20.47
N LEU A 711 -8.73 -16.59 -21.16
CA LEU A 711 -8.45 -15.22 -21.57
C LEU A 711 -9.17 -14.26 -20.64
N SER A 712 -8.41 -13.43 -19.93
CA SER A 712 -8.94 -12.38 -19.08
C SER A 712 -8.84 -11.05 -19.81
N GLN A 713 -9.96 -10.34 -19.95
CA GLN A 713 -10.06 -9.04 -20.61
C GLN A 713 -10.54 -7.98 -19.61
N ARG A 714 -9.71 -6.99 -19.34
CA ARG A 714 -10.09 -5.83 -18.53
C ARG A 714 -10.82 -4.82 -19.40
N LEU A 715 -12.13 -4.72 -19.26
CA LEU A 715 -12.94 -3.77 -20.02
C LEU A 715 -12.83 -2.35 -19.48
N SER A 716 -12.82 -2.22 -18.15
CA SER A 716 -12.62 -0.95 -17.44
C SER A 716 -11.80 -1.18 -16.17
N ARG A 717 -11.62 -0.15 -15.38
CA ARG A 717 -10.97 -0.24 -14.06
C ARG A 717 -11.69 -1.21 -13.11
N ASP A 718 -13.02 -1.27 -13.23
CA ASP A 718 -13.91 -1.99 -12.31
C ASP A 718 -14.49 -3.27 -12.92
N ILE A 719 -14.32 -3.51 -14.25
CA ILE A 719 -14.98 -4.60 -14.97
C ILE A 719 -13.96 -5.48 -15.69
N THR A 720 -13.99 -6.75 -15.37
CA THR A 720 -13.17 -7.78 -16.04
C THR A 720 -14.08 -8.87 -16.62
N LEU A 721 -13.79 -9.29 -17.82
CA LEU A 721 -14.46 -10.39 -18.51
C LEU A 721 -13.47 -11.54 -18.67
N LEU A 722 -13.89 -12.75 -18.27
CA LEU A 722 -13.08 -13.97 -18.34
C LEU A 722 -13.74 -14.93 -19.32
N TYR A 723 -13.00 -15.32 -20.31
CA TYR A 723 -13.40 -16.39 -21.24
C TYR A 723 -12.59 -17.63 -20.89
N ARG A 724 -13.24 -18.73 -20.53
CA ARG A 724 -12.58 -19.94 -20.09
C ARG A 724 -13.08 -21.14 -20.86
N LEU A 725 -12.16 -21.96 -21.35
CA LEU A 725 -12.41 -23.29 -21.86
C LEU A 725 -11.71 -24.29 -20.94
N ALA A 726 -12.46 -25.17 -20.32
CA ALA A 726 -11.93 -26.18 -19.42
C ALA A 726 -12.38 -27.58 -19.85
N TYR A 727 -11.46 -28.52 -19.74
CA TYR A 727 -11.75 -29.94 -19.91
C TYR A 727 -11.32 -30.67 -18.63
N ARG A 728 -12.23 -31.40 -18.02
CA ARG A 728 -11.99 -32.09 -16.76
C ARG A 728 -12.51 -33.52 -16.76
N ARG A 729 -11.77 -34.39 -16.11
CA ARG A 729 -12.20 -35.71 -15.72
C ARG A 729 -12.49 -35.70 -14.23
N VAL A 730 -13.68 -36.13 -13.87
CA VAL A 730 -14.13 -36.25 -12.47
C VAL A 730 -14.45 -37.68 -12.18
N SER A 731 -13.89 -38.25 -11.12
CA SER A 731 -14.23 -39.56 -10.63
C SER A 731 -14.67 -39.47 -9.16
N VAL A 732 -15.71 -40.18 -8.83
CA VAL A 732 -16.35 -40.18 -7.50
C VAL A 732 -16.11 -41.54 -6.84
N SER A 733 -15.84 -41.54 -5.55
CA SER A 733 -15.64 -42.75 -4.75
C SER A 733 -16.25 -42.55 -3.36
N ASP A 734 -16.35 -43.62 -2.60
CA ASP A 734 -16.89 -43.62 -1.21
C ASP A 734 -18.27 -42.94 -1.12
N LEU A 735 -19.20 -43.36 -2.02
CA LEU A 735 -20.55 -42.83 -2.08
C LEU A 735 -21.39 -43.34 -0.93
N LYS A 736 -21.95 -42.44 -0.12
CA LYS A 736 -22.81 -42.70 1.05
C LYS A 736 -24.28 -42.48 0.72
N VAL A 737 -24.73 -43.10 -0.36
CA VAL A 737 -26.09 -42.99 -0.88
C VAL A 737 -26.72 -44.37 -0.98
N THR A 738 -28.02 -44.42 -1.25
CA THR A 738 -28.75 -45.66 -1.50
C THR A 738 -28.06 -46.49 -2.57
N PRO A 739 -27.87 -47.83 -2.41
CA PRO A 739 -27.08 -48.70 -3.29
C PRO A 739 -27.48 -48.64 -4.78
N PHE A 740 -28.75 -48.44 -5.05
CA PHE A 740 -29.27 -48.25 -6.42
C PHE A 740 -28.63 -47.04 -7.13
N LEU A 741 -28.40 -45.96 -6.40
CA LEU A 741 -27.79 -44.73 -6.92
C LEU A 741 -26.25 -44.80 -7.11
N VAL A 742 -25.61 -45.75 -6.39
CA VAL A 742 -24.14 -45.87 -6.43
C VAL A 742 -23.67 -46.17 -7.85
N ASN A 743 -24.31 -47.12 -8.55
CA ASN A 743 -23.92 -47.49 -9.91
C ASN A 743 -24.10 -46.37 -10.92
N ILE A 744 -25.03 -45.45 -10.66
CA ILE A 744 -25.33 -44.33 -11.55
C ILE A 744 -24.35 -43.16 -11.29
N LEU A 745 -24.08 -42.87 -10.02
CA LEU A 745 -23.34 -41.70 -9.61
C LEU A 745 -21.83 -41.89 -9.47
N SER A 746 -21.35 -43.16 -9.48
CA SER A 746 -19.91 -43.48 -9.32
C SER A 746 -19.12 -43.52 -10.62
N GLN A 747 -19.78 -43.42 -11.76
CA GLN A 747 -19.08 -43.47 -13.05
C GLN A 747 -18.21 -42.23 -13.28
N PRO A 748 -16.95 -42.41 -13.71
CA PRO A 748 -16.13 -41.29 -14.10
C PRO A 748 -16.75 -40.53 -15.29
N ASP A 749 -16.84 -39.24 -15.17
CA ASP A 749 -17.35 -38.37 -16.23
C ASP A 749 -16.27 -37.42 -16.77
N HIS A 750 -16.37 -37.16 -18.08
CA HIS A 750 -15.60 -36.15 -18.75
C HIS A 750 -16.49 -34.94 -19.03
N VAL A 751 -16.08 -33.77 -18.60
CA VAL A 751 -16.83 -32.54 -18.78
C VAL A 751 -15.95 -31.50 -19.47
N GLY A 752 -16.32 -31.21 -20.70
CA GLY A 752 -15.80 -30.07 -21.46
C GLY A 752 -16.76 -28.89 -21.35
N ILE A 753 -16.28 -27.74 -20.88
CA ILE A 753 -17.12 -26.56 -20.60
C ILE A 753 -16.45 -25.29 -21.11
N GLY A 754 -17.21 -24.55 -21.93
CA GLY A 754 -16.89 -23.16 -22.24
C GLY A 754 -17.64 -22.22 -21.30
N SER A 755 -16.98 -21.25 -20.70
CA SER A 755 -17.63 -20.30 -19.81
C SER A 755 -17.20 -18.86 -20.05
N ILE A 756 -18.12 -17.94 -19.75
CA ILE A 756 -17.91 -16.50 -19.73
C ILE A 756 -18.26 -16.01 -18.33
N ASN A 757 -17.30 -15.36 -17.68
CA ASN A 757 -17.52 -14.81 -16.34
C ASN A 757 -17.28 -13.31 -16.37
N LEU A 758 -18.31 -12.54 -16.02
CA LEU A 758 -18.24 -11.09 -15.84
C LEU A 758 -18.02 -10.80 -14.36
N VAL A 759 -16.96 -10.05 -14.05
CA VAL A 759 -16.66 -9.58 -12.69
C VAL A 759 -16.68 -8.06 -12.68
N GLN A 760 -17.53 -7.50 -11.82
CA GLN A 760 -17.57 -6.06 -11.53
C GLN A 760 -17.27 -5.83 -10.05
N ASP A 761 -16.19 -5.11 -9.75
CA ASP A 761 -15.80 -4.74 -8.39
C ASP A 761 -15.72 -3.22 -8.24
N ARG A 762 -16.66 -2.68 -7.48
CA ARG A 762 -16.76 -1.25 -7.13
C ARG A 762 -16.78 -1.04 -5.62
N ARG A 763 -16.19 -1.96 -4.88
CA ARG A 763 -16.03 -1.81 -3.44
C ARG A 763 -14.95 -0.77 -3.13
N ASP A 764 -15.13 -0.06 -2.04
CA ASP A 764 -14.13 0.87 -1.50
C ASP A 764 -12.89 0.15 -0.97
N ASP A 765 -13.08 -0.98 -0.30
CA ASP A 765 -12.03 -1.88 0.17
C ASP A 765 -12.42 -3.34 -0.11
N PRO A 766 -11.63 -4.12 -0.87
CA PRO A 766 -11.91 -5.53 -1.08
C PRO A 766 -11.87 -6.41 0.18
N LEU A 767 -11.10 -6.00 1.21
CA LEU A 767 -10.93 -6.78 2.45
C LEU A 767 -11.95 -6.44 3.54
N ASP A 768 -12.36 -5.17 3.65
CA ASP A 768 -13.34 -4.71 4.64
C ASP A 768 -14.26 -3.65 4.02
N PRO A 769 -15.15 -4.06 3.09
CA PRO A 769 -15.96 -3.13 2.34
C PRO A 769 -17.03 -2.47 3.21
N HIS A 770 -17.10 -1.14 3.09
CA HIS A 770 -18.11 -0.30 3.74
C HIS A 770 -19.11 0.28 2.74
N ARG A 771 -18.70 0.39 1.48
CA ARG A 771 -19.51 0.96 0.41
C ARG A 771 -19.18 0.29 -0.93
N GLY A 772 -20.20 0.19 -1.78
CA GLY A 772 -20.05 -0.26 -3.16
C GLY A 772 -20.70 -1.61 -3.44
N VAL A 773 -20.37 -2.18 -4.59
CA VAL A 773 -20.96 -3.42 -5.06
C VAL A 773 -19.90 -4.34 -5.67
N TYR A 774 -20.12 -5.63 -5.52
CA TYR A 774 -19.35 -6.68 -6.18
C TYR A 774 -20.34 -7.63 -6.87
N ASN A 775 -20.26 -7.72 -8.20
CA ASN A 775 -21.13 -8.55 -9.01
C ASN A 775 -20.31 -9.57 -9.80
N THR A 776 -20.76 -10.81 -9.82
CA THR A 776 -20.25 -11.83 -10.74
C THR A 776 -21.38 -12.50 -11.47
N VAL A 777 -21.21 -12.73 -12.76
CA VAL A 777 -22.11 -13.50 -13.61
C VAL A 777 -21.28 -14.54 -14.33
N ASP A 778 -21.48 -15.81 -14.01
CA ASP A 778 -20.81 -16.96 -14.62
C ASP A 778 -21.81 -17.71 -15.47
N LEU A 779 -21.54 -17.77 -16.78
CA LEU A 779 -22.32 -18.47 -17.77
C LEU A 779 -21.48 -19.59 -18.37
N GLY A 780 -21.83 -20.84 -18.11
CA GLY A 780 -21.11 -22.01 -18.58
C GLY A 780 -22.00 -22.86 -19.52
N LEU A 781 -21.39 -23.36 -20.57
CA LEU A 781 -22.00 -24.31 -21.49
C LEU A 781 -21.10 -25.55 -21.58
N ALA A 782 -21.56 -26.66 -21.05
CA ALA A 782 -20.95 -27.97 -21.25
C ALA A 782 -21.70 -28.68 -22.41
N GLU A 783 -20.95 -29.05 -23.40
CA GLU A 783 -21.52 -29.68 -24.60
C GLU A 783 -20.54 -30.68 -25.23
N HIS A 784 -21.07 -31.64 -25.93
CA HIS A 784 -20.33 -32.69 -26.61
C HIS A 784 -19.23 -32.14 -27.54
N PHE A 785 -19.47 -30.98 -28.17
CA PHE A 785 -18.49 -30.27 -28.98
C PHE A 785 -17.20 -29.92 -28.19
N PHE A 786 -17.32 -29.65 -26.90
CA PHE A 786 -16.16 -29.42 -26.03
C PHE A 786 -15.61 -30.72 -25.41
N GLY A 787 -16.10 -31.87 -25.84
CA GLY A 787 -15.70 -33.18 -25.30
C GLY A 787 -16.46 -33.58 -24.02
N SER A 788 -17.57 -32.94 -23.70
CA SER A 788 -18.40 -33.28 -22.55
C SER A 788 -19.21 -34.56 -22.82
N GLN A 789 -19.31 -35.42 -21.82
CA GLN A 789 -20.23 -36.56 -21.82
C GLN A 789 -21.63 -36.20 -21.33
N ARG A 790 -21.77 -35.00 -20.75
CA ARG A 790 -23.03 -34.46 -20.23
C ARG A 790 -23.21 -33.06 -20.80
N ASP A 791 -24.40 -32.84 -21.39
CA ASP A 791 -24.73 -31.55 -21.97
C ASP A 791 -25.63 -30.75 -21.02
N PHE A 792 -25.10 -29.66 -20.51
CA PHE A 792 -25.79 -28.78 -19.58
C PHE A 792 -25.34 -27.32 -19.69
N THR A 793 -26.23 -26.42 -19.32
CA THR A 793 -25.90 -25.03 -19.07
C THR A 793 -25.77 -24.80 -17.56
N ARG A 794 -24.85 -23.95 -17.19
CA ARG A 794 -24.68 -23.50 -15.79
C ARG A 794 -24.73 -21.98 -15.76
N VAL A 795 -25.60 -21.43 -14.96
CA VAL A 795 -25.71 -19.99 -14.68
C VAL A 795 -25.51 -19.79 -13.19
N LEU A 796 -24.60 -18.89 -12.84
CA LEU A 796 -24.38 -18.50 -11.46
C LEU A 796 -24.22 -16.99 -11.40
N VAL A 797 -25.10 -16.33 -10.66
CA VAL A 797 -25.10 -14.88 -10.45
C VAL A 797 -24.91 -14.62 -8.97
N ARG A 798 -23.92 -13.78 -8.64
CA ARG A 798 -23.69 -13.31 -7.28
C ARG A 798 -23.65 -11.78 -7.26
N ASN A 799 -24.38 -11.20 -6.33
CA ASN A 799 -24.35 -9.78 -6.03
C ASN A 799 -24.00 -9.60 -4.54
N ALA A 800 -22.99 -8.85 -4.24
CA ALA A 800 -22.72 -8.35 -2.87
C ALA A 800 -22.78 -6.82 -2.89
N SER A 801 -23.53 -6.25 -1.96
CA SER A 801 -23.79 -4.81 -1.88
C SER A 801 -23.58 -4.30 -0.47
N TYR A 802 -22.96 -3.14 -0.36
CA TYR A 802 -22.56 -2.53 0.92
C TYR A 802 -23.07 -1.10 0.99
N TYR A 803 -23.88 -0.82 2.00
CA TYR A 803 -24.52 0.46 2.22
C TYR A 803 -24.13 1.02 3.60
N PRO A 804 -23.50 2.18 3.67
CA PRO A 804 -23.24 2.84 4.96
C PRO A 804 -24.56 3.26 5.61
N VAL A 805 -24.77 2.87 6.86
CA VAL A 805 -25.92 3.23 7.67
C VAL A 805 -25.45 4.14 8.80
N GLY A 806 -25.66 5.46 8.65
CA GLY A 806 -25.06 6.43 9.54
C GLY A 806 -23.53 6.49 9.39
N ARG A 807 -22.82 6.88 10.47
CA ARG A 807 -21.37 7.14 10.38
C ARG A 807 -20.48 5.89 10.56
N LYS A 808 -20.97 4.83 11.18
CA LYS A 808 -20.13 3.68 11.60
C LYS A 808 -20.76 2.32 11.38
N MET A 809 -21.94 2.23 10.82
CA MET A 809 -22.59 0.97 10.53
C MET A 809 -22.65 0.71 9.03
N VAL A 810 -22.61 -0.56 8.66
CA VAL A 810 -22.70 -1.01 7.27
C VAL A 810 -23.78 -2.07 7.16
N LEU A 811 -24.72 -1.88 6.26
CA LEU A 811 -25.64 -2.92 5.83
C LEU A 811 -25.01 -3.62 4.64
N ALA A 812 -24.58 -4.86 4.85
CA ALA A 812 -24.02 -5.72 3.80
C ALA A 812 -25.07 -6.76 3.39
N ARG A 813 -25.23 -6.96 2.10
CA ARG A 813 -26.11 -7.96 1.55
C ARG A 813 -25.41 -8.75 0.46
N SER A 814 -25.53 -10.07 0.49
CA SER A 814 -25.12 -10.97 -0.60
C SER A 814 -26.29 -11.78 -1.09
N THR A 815 -26.45 -11.87 -2.39
CA THR A 815 -27.45 -12.71 -3.04
C THR A 815 -26.77 -13.58 -4.07
N GLU A 816 -27.00 -14.86 -4.02
CA GLU A 816 -26.46 -15.84 -4.96
C GLU A 816 -27.61 -16.66 -5.55
N ILE A 817 -27.67 -16.73 -6.89
CA ILE A 817 -28.67 -17.46 -7.66
C ILE A 817 -27.94 -18.33 -8.65
N GLY A 818 -28.23 -19.61 -8.67
CA GLY A 818 -27.63 -20.56 -9.60
C GLY A 818 -28.66 -21.47 -10.22
N ASN A 819 -28.43 -21.87 -11.45
CA ASN A 819 -29.21 -22.84 -12.15
C ASN A 819 -28.33 -23.70 -13.07
N ILE A 820 -28.57 -25.01 -13.08
CA ILE A 820 -28.00 -25.96 -14.03
C ILE A 820 -29.15 -26.58 -14.76
N SER A 821 -29.13 -26.52 -16.10
CA SER A 821 -30.16 -27.15 -16.96
C SER A 821 -29.49 -28.15 -17.88
N VAL A 822 -29.83 -29.44 -17.69
CA VAL A 822 -29.40 -30.51 -18.59
C VAL A 822 -30.32 -30.55 -19.81
N PHE A 823 -29.75 -30.58 -21.04
CA PHE A 823 -30.56 -30.44 -22.25
C PHE A 823 -30.33 -31.50 -23.29
N HIS A 824 -29.24 -32.16 -23.41
CA HIS A 824 -29.07 -33.22 -24.41
C HIS A 824 -28.75 -34.58 -23.81
N TYR A 825 -29.15 -35.66 -24.49
CA TYR A 825 -29.35 -36.94 -23.87
C TYR A 825 -28.96 -38.11 -24.77
N PHE A 826 -27.82 -38.71 -24.54
CA PHE A 826 -27.42 -39.98 -25.20
C PHE A 826 -27.65 -41.19 -24.28
N GLY A 827 -28.93 -41.53 -24.09
CA GLY A 827 -29.32 -42.85 -23.48
C GLY A 827 -29.14 -42.99 -21.96
N ILE A 828 -28.81 -41.96 -21.24
CA ILE A 828 -28.69 -41.95 -19.79
C ILE A 828 -29.78 -41.01 -19.18
N PRO A 829 -30.42 -41.32 -18.03
CA PRO A 829 -31.50 -40.52 -17.47
C PRO A 829 -31.06 -39.09 -17.18
N ALA A 830 -31.89 -38.08 -17.55
CA ALA A 830 -31.60 -36.64 -17.41
C ALA A 830 -31.25 -36.23 -15.98
N ASP A 831 -31.68 -37.01 -15.00
CA ASP A 831 -31.47 -36.75 -13.57
C ASP A 831 -30.04 -37.10 -13.06
N ALA A 832 -29.19 -37.59 -13.95
CA ALA A 832 -27.85 -38.08 -13.59
C ALA A 832 -26.72 -37.09 -13.86
N LEU A 833 -26.86 -35.81 -13.48
CA LEU A 833 -25.72 -34.90 -13.42
C LEU A 833 -24.75 -35.43 -12.36
N PRO A 834 -23.43 -35.51 -12.68
CA PRO A 834 -22.42 -35.92 -11.68
C PRO A 834 -22.49 -35.07 -10.41
N LEU A 835 -22.40 -35.73 -9.26
CA LEU A 835 -22.47 -35.01 -7.96
C LEU A 835 -21.54 -33.81 -7.86
N PRO A 836 -20.27 -33.88 -8.32
CA PRO A 836 -19.35 -32.75 -8.24
C PRO A 836 -19.70 -31.56 -9.16
N GLU A 837 -20.64 -31.75 -10.09
CA GLU A 837 -21.14 -30.68 -10.96
C GLU A 837 -22.37 -29.97 -10.39
N ARG A 838 -23.06 -30.60 -9.42
CA ARG A 838 -24.21 -30.00 -8.74
C ARG A 838 -23.83 -28.91 -7.77
N PHE A 839 -24.77 -28.06 -7.41
CA PHE A 839 -24.58 -27.10 -6.34
C PHE A 839 -24.63 -27.78 -4.99
N PHE A 840 -23.68 -27.42 -4.14
CA PHE A 840 -23.67 -27.74 -2.71
C PHE A 840 -23.51 -26.42 -1.93
N GLY A 841 -24.10 -26.33 -0.74
CA GLY A 841 -24.10 -25.14 0.07
C GLY A 841 -24.29 -25.42 1.56
N GLY A 842 -24.20 -24.38 2.34
CA GLY A 842 -24.13 -24.39 3.81
C GLY A 842 -22.86 -23.72 4.30
N GLY A 843 -22.64 -23.71 5.59
CA GLY A 843 -21.47 -23.02 6.15
C GLY A 843 -21.47 -21.53 5.84
N ASP A 844 -20.43 -21.08 5.14
CA ASP A 844 -20.27 -19.67 4.79
C ASP A 844 -21.36 -19.17 3.84
N SER A 845 -21.93 -20.01 2.96
CA SER A 845 -22.99 -19.60 2.04
C SER A 845 -24.37 -19.47 2.71
N HIS A 846 -24.62 -20.22 3.79
CA HIS A 846 -25.84 -20.16 4.59
C HIS A 846 -25.58 -20.73 5.98
N ARG A 847 -25.46 -19.89 7.00
CA ARG A 847 -25.07 -20.28 8.37
C ARG A 847 -26.13 -21.09 9.13
N GLY A 848 -27.29 -21.30 8.56
CA GLY A 848 -28.29 -22.22 9.08
C GLY A 848 -27.98 -23.70 8.87
N PHE A 849 -26.98 -24.00 8.03
CA PHE A 849 -26.53 -25.34 7.72
C PHE A 849 -25.07 -25.56 8.07
N PRO A 850 -24.63 -26.76 8.46
CA PRO A 850 -23.24 -27.15 8.38
C PRO A 850 -22.74 -27.07 6.92
N GLU A 851 -21.44 -27.15 6.71
CA GLU A 851 -20.83 -27.08 5.37
C GLU A 851 -21.37 -28.17 4.46
N TYR A 852 -21.76 -27.80 3.23
CA TYR A 852 -22.29 -28.67 2.18
C TYR A 852 -23.54 -29.45 2.55
N GLN A 853 -24.32 -29.02 3.55
CA GLN A 853 -25.48 -29.76 4.09
C GLN A 853 -26.84 -29.18 3.64
N ALA A 854 -26.88 -28.16 2.82
CA ALA A 854 -28.10 -27.59 2.29
C ALA A 854 -28.65 -28.44 1.12
N GLY A 855 -29.96 -28.50 1.00
CA GLY A 855 -30.66 -29.03 -0.18
C GLY A 855 -31.09 -30.48 -0.07
N PRO A 856 -31.40 -31.11 -1.24
CA PRO A 856 -31.89 -32.47 -1.36
C PRO A 856 -30.95 -33.51 -0.73
N ARG A 857 -31.56 -34.54 -0.13
CA ARG A 857 -30.85 -35.59 0.54
C ARG A 857 -31.28 -36.96 0.04
N ASP A 858 -30.41 -37.95 0.18
CA ASP A 858 -30.77 -39.33 -0.08
C ASP A 858 -31.88 -39.78 0.91
N GLY A 859 -32.94 -40.31 0.37
CA GLY A 859 -34.16 -40.63 1.14
C GLY A 859 -34.00 -41.70 2.23
N LEU A 860 -32.91 -42.47 2.20
CA LEU A 860 -32.62 -43.54 3.15
C LEU A 860 -31.41 -43.17 4.04
N THR A 861 -30.31 -42.75 3.47
CA THR A 861 -29.07 -42.50 4.19
C THR A 861 -29.02 -41.10 4.81
N GLY A 862 -29.80 -40.16 4.27
CA GLY A 862 -29.85 -38.76 4.76
C GLY A 862 -28.68 -37.89 4.33
N PHE A 863 -27.75 -38.40 3.52
CA PHE A 863 -26.59 -37.62 3.04
C PHE A 863 -27.03 -36.67 1.92
N PRO A 864 -26.46 -35.44 1.88
CA PRO A 864 -26.82 -34.42 0.88
C PRO A 864 -26.41 -34.83 -0.53
N LEU A 865 -27.31 -34.65 -1.50
CA LEU A 865 -27.11 -34.96 -2.90
C LEU A 865 -26.78 -33.74 -3.75
N GLY A 866 -26.79 -32.55 -3.14
CA GLY A 866 -26.75 -31.30 -3.89
C GLY A 866 -28.01 -31.11 -4.75
N GLY A 867 -28.02 -30.07 -5.58
CA GLY A 867 -29.13 -29.77 -6.46
C GLY A 867 -28.72 -28.97 -7.68
N ASP A 868 -29.66 -28.81 -8.60
CA ASP A 868 -29.40 -28.13 -9.85
C ASP A 868 -29.76 -26.64 -9.80
N ALA A 869 -30.43 -26.19 -8.75
CA ALA A 869 -30.71 -24.78 -8.51
C ALA A 869 -30.32 -24.36 -7.08
N LEU A 870 -29.88 -23.13 -6.95
CA LEU A 870 -29.60 -22.54 -5.65
C LEU A 870 -30.14 -21.12 -5.55
N PHE A 871 -30.54 -20.77 -4.34
CA PHE A 871 -30.81 -19.42 -3.94
C PHE A 871 -30.33 -19.22 -2.52
N PHE A 872 -29.39 -18.29 -2.34
CA PHE A 872 -28.96 -17.83 -1.03
C PHE A 872 -29.03 -16.32 -0.96
N ASN A 873 -29.50 -15.80 0.16
CA ASN A 873 -29.43 -14.38 0.48
C ASN A 873 -28.99 -14.22 1.92
N GLN A 874 -27.91 -13.46 2.10
CA GLN A 874 -27.36 -13.12 3.40
C GLN A 874 -27.48 -11.62 3.60
N THR A 875 -27.96 -11.20 4.73
CA THR A 875 -28.06 -9.79 5.12
C THR A 875 -27.39 -9.60 6.46
N GLU A 876 -26.42 -8.71 6.53
CA GLU A 876 -25.64 -8.41 7.73
C GLU A 876 -25.71 -6.92 8.08
N LEU A 877 -26.00 -6.61 9.33
CA LEU A 877 -25.76 -5.30 9.91
C LEU A 877 -24.46 -5.35 10.70
N ARG A 878 -23.44 -4.67 10.18
CA ARG A 878 -22.10 -4.56 10.78
C ARG A 878 -21.99 -3.28 11.58
N PHE A 879 -21.45 -3.36 12.80
CA PHE A 879 -21.31 -2.21 13.70
C PHE A 879 -20.09 -2.38 14.62
N PRO A 880 -19.46 -1.29 15.07
CA PRO A 880 -18.35 -1.35 16.01
C PRO A 880 -18.84 -1.75 17.41
N LEU A 881 -18.12 -2.65 18.08
CA LEU A 881 -18.37 -3.05 19.47
C LEU A 881 -17.38 -2.38 20.44
N ILE A 882 -16.07 -2.53 20.18
CA ILE A 882 -15.01 -1.98 21.02
C ILE A 882 -13.97 -1.32 20.13
N GLY A 883 -13.93 0.01 20.17
CA GLY A 883 -13.04 0.79 19.29
C GLY A 883 -13.26 0.47 17.83
N ASP A 884 -12.19 0.52 17.04
CA ASP A 884 -12.20 0.19 15.61
C ASP A 884 -11.68 -1.23 15.33
N SER A 885 -11.25 -1.96 16.39
CA SER A 885 -10.63 -3.29 16.25
C SER A 885 -11.62 -4.44 16.35
N ILE A 886 -12.69 -4.27 17.14
CA ILE A 886 -13.70 -5.32 17.36
C ILE A 886 -15.05 -4.84 16.86
N GLY A 887 -15.57 -5.51 15.85
CA GLY A 887 -16.90 -5.28 15.29
C GLY A 887 -17.89 -6.38 15.69
N GLY A 888 -19.17 -6.01 15.72
CA GLY A 888 -20.31 -6.91 15.85
C GLY A 888 -21.05 -7.01 14.54
N VAL A 889 -21.70 -8.15 14.34
CA VAL A 889 -22.55 -8.41 13.16
C VAL A 889 -23.84 -9.07 13.65
N LEU A 890 -24.97 -8.50 13.25
CA LEU A 890 -26.25 -9.18 13.30
C LEU A 890 -26.58 -9.64 11.88
N PHE A 891 -27.00 -10.90 11.73
CA PHE A 891 -27.25 -11.40 10.39
C PHE A 891 -28.55 -12.19 10.28
N HIS A 892 -29.06 -12.23 9.07
CA HIS A 892 -30.14 -13.08 8.63
C HIS A 892 -29.75 -13.72 7.31
N ASP A 893 -29.72 -15.04 7.28
CA ASP A 893 -29.47 -15.85 6.10
C ASP A 893 -30.76 -16.54 5.71
N MET A 894 -31.06 -16.55 4.42
CA MET A 894 -32.20 -17.28 3.88
C MET A 894 -31.86 -17.94 2.56
N GLY A 895 -32.43 -19.08 2.31
CA GLY A 895 -32.24 -19.80 1.04
C GLY A 895 -32.12 -21.29 1.21
N ASN A 896 -31.87 -21.96 0.11
CA ASN A 896 -31.60 -23.38 0.06
C ASN A 896 -30.99 -23.76 -1.31
N ILE A 897 -30.64 -25.03 -1.42
CA ILE A 897 -30.41 -25.69 -2.69
C ILE A 897 -31.67 -26.49 -3.05
N TYR A 898 -32.08 -26.40 -4.29
CA TYR A 898 -33.30 -27.03 -4.79
C TYR A 898 -32.94 -28.13 -5.79
N SER A 899 -33.78 -29.14 -5.89
CA SER A 899 -33.58 -30.28 -6.83
C SER A 899 -33.50 -29.80 -8.28
N SER A 900 -34.30 -28.81 -8.65
CA SER A 900 -34.24 -28.11 -9.94
C SER A 900 -34.82 -26.70 -9.81
N PHE A 901 -34.69 -25.88 -10.84
CA PHE A 901 -35.22 -24.53 -10.83
C PHE A 901 -36.77 -24.51 -10.73
N ASP A 902 -37.45 -25.49 -11.30
CA ASP A 902 -38.91 -25.60 -11.25
C ASP A 902 -39.44 -25.90 -9.84
N HIS A 903 -38.59 -26.44 -8.97
CA HIS A 903 -38.91 -26.70 -7.57
C HIS A 903 -38.51 -25.54 -6.62
N PHE A 904 -38.09 -24.42 -7.17
CA PHE A 904 -37.83 -23.24 -6.39
C PHE A 904 -39.08 -22.76 -5.64
N SER A 905 -38.97 -22.55 -4.33
CA SER A 905 -40.13 -22.22 -3.49
C SER A 905 -39.71 -21.27 -2.34
N PHE A 906 -40.56 -20.28 -2.05
CA PHE A 906 -40.47 -19.43 -0.86
C PHE A 906 -41.18 -19.99 0.36
N ARG A 907 -41.73 -21.21 0.26
CA ARG A 907 -42.35 -21.92 1.38
C ARG A 907 -41.32 -22.08 2.54
N VAL A 908 -41.72 -21.87 3.77
CA VAL A 908 -40.85 -21.90 4.95
C VAL A 908 -41.01 -23.13 5.84
N HIS A 909 -41.83 -24.09 5.42
CA HIS A 909 -42.08 -25.37 6.14
C HIS A 909 -41.81 -26.54 5.22
N GLN A 910 -41.36 -27.62 5.81
CA GLN A 910 -41.14 -28.91 5.18
C GLN A 910 -42.43 -29.69 5.19
N ASP A 911 -42.87 -30.25 4.08
CA ASP A 911 -44.13 -31.00 4.01
C ASP A 911 -43.95 -32.44 4.47
N ASN A 912 -42.84 -33.09 4.12
CA ASN A 912 -42.50 -34.45 4.52
C ASN A 912 -40.99 -34.66 4.60
N LEU A 913 -40.52 -35.80 5.06
CA LEU A 913 -39.12 -36.12 5.27
C LEU A 913 -38.27 -36.22 3.99
N GLN A 914 -38.91 -36.21 2.81
CA GLN A 914 -38.24 -36.22 1.49
C GLN A 914 -38.32 -34.85 0.78
N ASP A 915 -39.04 -33.89 1.36
CA ASP A 915 -39.23 -32.58 0.80
C ASP A 915 -38.15 -31.63 1.33
N PHE A 916 -37.22 -31.28 0.45
CA PHE A 916 -36.14 -30.31 0.74
C PHE A 916 -36.28 -29.01 -0.09
N ASN A 917 -37.35 -28.89 -0.89
CA ASN A 917 -37.60 -27.77 -1.77
C ASN A 917 -38.39 -26.65 -1.06
N TYR A 918 -37.85 -26.15 0.05
CA TYR A 918 -38.40 -25.03 0.81
C TYR A 918 -37.27 -24.10 1.31
N MET A 919 -37.62 -22.91 1.72
CA MET A 919 -36.64 -21.89 2.13
C MET A 919 -36.30 -22.04 3.62
N VAL A 920 -35.02 -22.17 3.91
CA VAL A 920 -34.53 -22.21 5.28
C VAL A 920 -34.08 -20.82 5.68
N HIS A 921 -34.38 -20.45 6.91
CA HIS A 921 -34.00 -19.17 7.50
C HIS A 921 -33.12 -19.40 8.73
N ALA A 922 -32.08 -18.55 8.85
CA ALA A 922 -31.25 -18.52 10.05
C ALA A 922 -30.97 -17.06 10.46
N ILE A 923 -30.90 -16.85 11.76
CA ILE A 923 -30.52 -15.57 12.33
C ILE A 923 -29.34 -15.79 13.29
N GLY A 924 -28.55 -14.75 13.49
CA GLY A 924 -27.45 -14.91 14.41
C GLY A 924 -26.67 -13.62 14.69
N PHE A 925 -25.68 -13.83 15.51
CA PHE A 925 -24.76 -12.79 15.94
C PHE A 925 -23.32 -13.24 15.69
N GLY A 926 -22.47 -12.31 15.24
CA GLY A 926 -21.06 -12.56 15.00
C GLY A 926 -20.14 -11.50 15.58
N ILE A 927 -18.92 -11.90 15.88
CA ILE A 927 -17.85 -11.01 16.29
C ILE A 927 -16.78 -11.02 15.20
N ARG A 928 -16.24 -9.84 14.89
CA ARG A 928 -15.16 -9.61 13.92
C ARG A 928 -13.99 -8.93 14.63
N TYR A 929 -12.81 -9.54 14.58
CA TYR A 929 -11.59 -8.91 15.08
C TYR A 929 -10.66 -8.61 13.93
N LYS A 930 -10.33 -7.33 13.72
CA LYS A 930 -9.47 -6.90 12.61
C LYS A 930 -8.04 -7.39 12.80
N THR A 931 -7.51 -8.08 11.81
CA THR A 931 -6.11 -8.49 11.74
C THR A 931 -5.49 -8.02 10.41
N PRO A 932 -4.14 -7.93 10.33
CA PRO A 932 -3.47 -7.54 9.08
C PRO A 932 -3.73 -8.47 7.87
N VAL A 933 -4.17 -9.70 8.13
CA VAL A 933 -4.48 -10.71 7.10
C VAL A 933 -5.98 -10.87 6.83
N GLY A 934 -6.81 -9.98 7.37
CA GLY A 934 -8.26 -10.03 7.30
C GLY A 934 -8.92 -10.22 8.67
N PRO A 935 -10.22 -9.96 8.79
CA PRO A 935 -10.92 -10.11 10.06
C PRO A 935 -11.01 -11.58 10.50
N LEU A 936 -10.71 -11.82 11.77
CA LEU A 936 -11.05 -13.07 12.45
C LEU A 936 -12.53 -13.04 12.75
N ARG A 937 -13.25 -14.10 12.40
CA ARG A 937 -14.69 -14.19 12.46
C ARG A 937 -15.15 -15.34 13.36
N VAL A 938 -16.07 -15.05 14.25
CA VAL A 938 -16.79 -16.04 15.05
C VAL A 938 -18.28 -15.74 14.93
N ASP A 939 -19.05 -16.69 14.36
CA ASP A 939 -20.50 -16.55 14.19
C ASP A 939 -21.23 -17.63 14.96
N LEU A 940 -22.33 -17.25 15.60
CA LEU A 940 -23.32 -18.13 16.21
C LEU A 940 -24.64 -17.94 15.47
N ALA A 941 -25.12 -18.98 14.84
CA ALA A 941 -26.34 -18.98 14.07
C ALA A 941 -27.41 -19.87 14.71
N TYR A 942 -28.66 -19.44 14.60
CA TYR A 942 -29.83 -20.23 14.96
C TYR A 942 -30.68 -20.44 13.71
N SER A 943 -30.76 -21.71 13.24
CA SER A 943 -31.63 -22.12 12.13
C SER A 943 -33.07 -22.20 12.65
N ILE A 944 -33.95 -21.44 12.01
CA ILE A 944 -35.36 -21.32 12.44
C ILE A 944 -36.13 -22.59 12.07
N ASN A 945 -35.94 -23.07 10.86
CA ASN A 945 -36.66 -24.19 10.26
C ASN A 945 -35.71 -25.20 9.58
N PRO A 946 -34.80 -25.85 10.33
CA PRO A 946 -33.86 -26.81 9.79
C PRO A 946 -34.54 -28.04 9.24
N PRO A 947 -34.01 -28.72 8.21
CA PRO A 947 -34.61 -29.90 7.63
C PRO A 947 -34.54 -31.10 8.54
N TYR A 948 -35.63 -31.88 8.49
CA TYR A 948 -35.75 -33.23 9.07
C TYR A 948 -35.60 -34.24 7.93
N PHE A 949 -34.97 -35.39 8.22
CA PHE A 949 -34.70 -36.42 7.21
C PHE A 949 -34.52 -37.80 7.87
N ASN A 950 -34.67 -38.84 7.08
CA ASN A 950 -34.31 -40.17 7.54
C ASN A 950 -32.78 -40.33 7.52
N GLY A 951 -32.18 -40.84 8.57
CA GLY A 951 -30.78 -41.14 8.67
C GLY A 951 -30.56 -42.61 9.03
N PHE A 952 -29.82 -43.30 8.16
CA PHE A 952 -29.39 -44.67 8.40
C PHE A 952 -28.11 -44.65 9.25
N ASN A 953 -28.10 -45.44 10.32
CA ASN A 953 -26.94 -45.64 11.17
C ASN A 953 -26.49 -47.10 11.05
N GLY A 954 -25.33 -47.32 10.45
CA GLY A 954 -24.77 -48.63 10.20
C GLY A 954 -23.67 -48.58 9.15
N THR A 955 -23.20 -49.75 8.71
CA THR A 955 -22.19 -49.85 7.64
C THR A 955 -22.86 -49.94 6.26
N THR A 956 -22.10 -49.60 5.23
CA THR A 956 -22.56 -49.77 3.85
C THR A 956 -22.91 -51.21 3.53
N GLU A 957 -22.19 -52.18 4.10
CA GLU A 957 -22.50 -53.62 3.97
C GLU A 957 -23.86 -53.97 4.60
N GLN A 958 -24.17 -53.44 5.78
CA GLN A 958 -25.45 -53.61 6.42
C GLN A 958 -26.60 -53.03 5.57
N LEU A 959 -26.38 -51.87 4.96
CA LEU A 959 -27.37 -51.25 4.07
C LEU A 959 -27.64 -52.16 2.82
N ILE A 960 -26.57 -52.67 2.19
CA ILE A 960 -26.69 -53.56 1.04
C ILE A 960 -27.45 -54.86 1.38
N ASN A 961 -27.10 -55.45 2.52
CA ASN A 961 -27.71 -56.69 2.98
C ASN A 961 -29.16 -56.55 3.48
N ALA A 962 -29.53 -55.37 3.90
CA ALA A 962 -30.89 -55.10 4.40
C ALA A 962 -31.96 -55.03 3.30
N GLY A 963 -31.58 -54.83 2.05
CA GLY A 963 -32.52 -54.68 0.93
C GLY A 963 -33.36 -53.39 1.03
N PRO A 964 -34.60 -53.36 0.60
CA PRO A 964 -35.48 -52.19 0.78
C PRO A 964 -35.77 -52.00 2.27
N VAL A 965 -35.15 -50.97 2.83
CA VAL A 965 -35.14 -50.71 4.28
C VAL A 965 -36.28 -49.81 4.67
N PRO A 966 -37.19 -50.24 5.54
CA PRO A 966 -38.20 -49.37 6.11
C PRO A 966 -37.52 -48.43 7.13
N CYS A 967 -37.89 -47.16 7.10
CA CYS A 967 -37.47 -46.14 8.07
C CYS A 967 -38.73 -45.50 8.67
N PRO A 968 -38.92 -45.51 10.01
CA PRO A 968 -38.00 -46.01 11.03
C PRO A 968 -37.81 -47.54 10.98
N ALA A 969 -36.64 -48.02 11.42
CA ALA A 969 -36.30 -49.42 11.41
C ALA A 969 -37.25 -50.25 12.34
N PRO A 970 -37.71 -51.44 11.91
CA PRO A 970 -38.51 -52.27 12.77
C PRO A 970 -37.71 -52.80 13.97
N ALA A 971 -38.44 -53.17 15.05
CA ALA A 971 -37.79 -53.68 16.25
C ALA A 971 -37.01 -54.99 15.93
N GLY A 972 -35.75 -55.05 16.32
CA GLY A 972 -34.83 -56.16 16.06
C GLY A 972 -34.09 -56.11 14.71
N ALA A 973 -34.24 -55.11 13.91
CA ALA A 973 -33.44 -54.90 12.70
C ALA A 973 -31.94 -54.82 13.02
N PRO A 974 -31.07 -55.38 12.17
CA PRO A 974 -29.61 -55.27 12.37
C PRO A 974 -29.03 -53.88 12.10
N TYR A 975 -29.85 -52.93 11.73
CA TYR A 975 -29.55 -51.55 11.42
C TYR A 975 -30.48 -50.61 12.21
N GLN A 976 -30.08 -49.35 12.32
CA GLN A 976 -30.90 -48.27 12.88
C GLN A 976 -31.24 -47.27 11.77
N CYS A 977 -32.52 -46.96 11.63
CA CYS A 977 -32.98 -45.87 10.80
C CYS A 977 -33.99 -45.04 11.56
N ASN A 978 -33.66 -43.75 11.78
CA ASN A 978 -34.45 -42.81 12.59
C ASN A 978 -34.49 -41.46 11.93
N VAL A 979 -35.48 -40.69 12.28
CA VAL A 979 -35.57 -39.30 11.86
C VAL A 979 -34.47 -38.50 12.56
N GLN A 980 -33.68 -37.85 11.78
CA GLN A 980 -32.63 -36.91 12.17
C GLN A 980 -33.00 -35.48 11.75
N ASN A 981 -32.30 -34.48 12.26
CA ASN A 981 -32.43 -33.11 11.84
C ASN A 981 -31.07 -32.38 11.82
N VAL A 982 -30.97 -31.38 11.02
CA VAL A 982 -29.88 -30.42 11.13
C VAL A 982 -30.04 -29.65 12.43
N SER A 983 -28.98 -29.51 13.22
CA SER A 983 -29.01 -28.78 14.49
C SER A 983 -29.49 -27.31 14.27
N HIS A 984 -30.36 -26.86 15.17
CA HIS A 984 -30.76 -25.45 15.18
C HIS A 984 -29.61 -24.51 15.47
N PHE A 985 -28.64 -24.91 16.30
CA PHE A 985 -27.47 -24.09 16.62
C PHE A 985 -26.27 -24.51 15.78
N GLN A 986 -25.67 -23.52 15.10
CA GLN A 986 -24.44 -23.66 14.32
C GLN A 986 -23.43 -22.61 14.78
N TYR A 987 -22.15 -22.99 14.81
CA TYR A 987 -21.06 -22.08 15.11
C TYR A 987 -20.02 -22.16 14.00
N PHE A 988 -19.49 -21.01 13.63
CA PHE A 988 -18.49 -20.88 12.56
C PHE A 988 -17.31 -20.05 13.04
N PHE A 989 -16.14 -20.48 12.63
CA PHE A 989 -14.90 -19.79 12.87
C PHE A 989 -14.12 -19.70 11.55
N SER A 990 -13.77 -18.49 11.13
CA SER A 990 -12.96 -18.31 9.92
C SER A 990 -12.10 -17.05 9.98
N ILE A 991 -11.16 -16.95 9.05
CA ILE A 991 -10.33 -15.76 8.82
C ILE A 991 -10.67 -15.21 7.43
N GLY A 992 -11.04 -13.94 7.37
CA GLY A 992 -11.45 -13.25 6.15
C GLY A 992 -12.94 -12.87 6.13
N GLN A 993 -13.38 -12.29 5.01
CA GLN A 993 -14.79 -11.94 4.79
C GLN A 993 -15.55 -13.12 4.18
N THR A 994 -16.86 -13.17 4.42
CA THR A 994 -17.75 -14.22 3.90
C THR A 994 -18.06 -14.03 2.42
N PHE A 995 -18.11 -12.76 1.96
CA PHE A 995 -18.49 -12.37 0.60
C PHE A 995 -17.97 -10.99 0.24
#